data_4ac9e27aac0652090e72084840f06ff0
#
_entry.id   4ac9e27aac0652090e72084840f06ff0
#
_cell.length_a   1.000
_cell.length_b   1.000
_cell.length_c   1.000
_cell.angle_alpha   90.00
_cell.angle_beta   90.00
_cell.angle_gamma   90.00
#
_symmetry.space_group_name_H-M   'P 1'
#
loop_
_entity.id
_entity.type
_entity.pdbx_description
1 polymer ?
#
loop_
_entity_poly.entity_id
_entity_poly.type
_entity_poly.pdbx_seq_one_letter_code
_entity_poly.pdbx_strand_id
1 'polypeptide(L)'
;MVEHTRTLDFKIAYAIGLGTMIAAGIFSLSGTAVDRIGSSAVIAFVLAAVVAGITAAAYSEFASVYSENGGGYLFCSRTFEGADRLKYAIGTSLFLGYTGTTAFYLATMDEWFFRFILPPQLQGIPHGTVGILAALTLGALNARGTEESGLFQLLVTSAKVGVLFVFIAGAIAFAGPAQATATFVSELQPKPVGIVSVAALAFITFFGFSAIAASAGEIIEPRKTVPRAIAASIITVTILYALVIVAMVNAPVPASVLAEGETAMGTVASSFLGPWGQLLIVAGAVFSMVSASNASILAASGIGSLMGQQGHGPRRFAYLHPEYRTPFWSVWTATGAIMLFIFAFITLFSEAGFTGIHVLGLGPLTGFATFNLLVPLAVVNATLIYSRRNYPDLERGFRMPLVPWLPVIGILANLALVTNLPPVGVAVGISVVVFLGLAYLVWGGAPHVEELVEEVVPPHLPAEGAPPTDPTPAADAVTGDEPAGEDRFSILVSVARPERAVPYVELATELARAEDEDPLVRVLNVTHIPDQTPNEMVRETAEKRAERIEELLAEAEIDVECSVEGHICRDVAFDIVQTARDEAADRILMGYPEEHQSIAESVEYNAPCGVFFTSNVDAIGNLTTINIGAGGGPHHLALLPIVNKLGQLGDEIHVISIDPVRGGVKEPVDETMAALSDVESVQVHNVSASTVADGLISVAVGNGGLLMIGATRDRRLRRWVFGSTPDRVIDIAREAGVPVLIYASSSGVSGRIEDYLYPVYRYLHRRLADRPPFSRFIRSPATTD
;
A
#
# COMPACT_ATOMS: atom_id res chain seq x y z
N MET A 1 22.54 7.70 -4.25
CA MET A 1 22.08 6.82 -3.13
C MET A 1 20.69 6.30 -3.46
N VAL A 2 20.35 5.05 -3.19
CA VAL A 2 18.98 4.55 -3.43
C VAL A 2 18.18 4.62 -2.13
N GLU A 3 17.08 5.35 -2.15
CA GLU A 3 16.17 5.50 -1.03
C GLU A 3 14.87 4.70 -1.27
N HIS A 4 14.31 4.15 -0.18
CA HIS A 4 13.01 3.51 -0.23
C HIS A 4 11.95 4.50 0.28
N THR A 5 11.05 4.89 -0.61
CA THR A 5 9.99 5.83 -0.26
C THR A 5 8.91 5.16 0.55
N ARG A 6 8.73 5.63 1.77
CA ARG A 6 7.72 5.17 2.71
C ARG A 6 6.38 5.84 2.40
N THR A 7 5.36 5.02 2.16
CA THR A 7 4.05 5.50 1.68
C THR A 7 2.93 5.40 2.71
N LEU A 8 3.13 4.64 3.81
CA LEU A 8 2.09 4.33 4.77
C LEU A 8 2.11 5.32 5.96
N ASP A 9 1.14 6.22 6.01
CA ASP A 9 0.93 7.09 7.16
C ASP A 9 0.28 6.34 8.35
N PHE A 10 0.12 7.02 9.49
CA PHE A 10 -0.52 6.46 10.68
C PHE A 10 -1.92 5.90 10.39
N LYS A 11 -2.73 6.56 9.55
CA LYS A 11 -4.11 6.16 9.28
C LYS A 11 -4.16 4.86 8.50
N ILE A 12 -3.27 4.72 7.53
CA ILE A 12 -3.16 3.52 6.70
C ILE A 12 -2.58 2.36 7.53
N ALA A 13 -1.50 2.59 8.28
CA ALA A 13 -0.92 1.59 9.18
C ALA A 13 -1.93 1.09 10.23
N TYR A 14 -2.72 2.00 10.83
CA TYR A 14 -3.82 1.68 11.72
C TYR A 14 -4.92 0.86 11.02
N ALA A 15 -5.29 1.23 9.79
CA ALA A 15 -6.28 0.51 9.00
C ALA A 15 -5.81 -0.91 8.64
N ILE A 16 -4.53 -1.11 8.32
CA ILE A 16 -3.93 -2.42 8.08
C ILE A 16 -4.08 -3.30 9.32
N GLY A 17 -3.67 -2.81 10.49
CA GLY A 17 -3.78 -3.57 11.73
C GLY A 17 -5.22 -3.89 12.11
N LEU A 18 -6.11 -2.92 12.02
CA LEU A 18 -7.53 -3.09 12.32
C LEU A 18 -8.19 -4.06 11.33
N GLY A 19 -7.90 -3.90 10.03
CA GLY A 19 -8.45 -4.71 8.96
C GLY A 19 -8.01 -6.17 8.99
N THR A 20 -6.78 -6.45 9.43
CA THR A 20 -6.26 -7.83 9.60
C THR A 20 -6.77 -8.49 10.87
N MET A 21 -7.01 -7.73 11.95
CA MET A 21 -7.62 -8.26 13.18
C MET A 21 -9.10 -8.56 12.98
N ILE A 22 -9.88 -7.69 12.31
CA ILE A 22 -11.30 -7.91 12.00
C ILE A 22 -11.40 -8.90 10.82
N ALA A 23 -11.37 -10.19 11.13
CA ALA A 23 -11.41 -11.30 10.18
C ALA A 23 -12.36 -12.40 10.69
N ALA A 24 -12.16 -13.64 10.27
CA ALA A 24 -12.98 -14.78 10.72
C ALA A 24 -13.16 -14.85 12.24
N GLY A 25 -12.15 -14.47 13.00
CA GLY A 25 -12.12 -14.65 14.44
C GLY A 25 -13.33 -14.04 15.16
N ILE A 26 -13.66 -12.77 14.90
CA ILE A 26 -14.81 -12.15 15.60
C ILE A 26 -16.15 -12.67 15.06
N PHE A 27 -16.25 -12.91 13.76
CA PHE A 27 -17.49 -13.41 13.16
C PHE A 27 -17.79 -14.87 13.54
N SER A 28 -16.76 -15.67 13.76
CA SER A 28 -16.85 -17.10 14.03
C SER A 28 -16.72 -17.42 15.53
N LEU A 29 -15.65 -16.93 16.18
CA LEU A 29 -15.36 -17.33 17.57
C LEU A 29 -16.26 -16.65 18.60
N SER A 30 -16.98 -15.56 18.26
CA SER A 30 -17.90 -14.91 19.19
C SER A 30 -19.07 -15.81 19.59
N GLY A 31 -19.64 -16.56 18.64
CA GLY A 31 -20.70 -17.56 18.92
C GLY A 31 -20.19 -18.67 19.82
N THR A 32 -19.10 -19.31 19.43
CA THR A 32 -18.44 -20.38 20.21
C THR A 32 -18.04 -19.90 21.62
N ALA A 33 -17.58 -18.66 21.77
CA ALA A 33 -17.18 -18.11 23.06
C ALA A 33 -18.39 -17.93 23.99
N VAL A 34 -19.47 -17.32 23.47
CA VAL A 34 -20.69 -17.10 24.25
C VAL A 34 -21.38 -18.43 24.61
N ASP A 35 -21.42 -19.39 23.70
CA ASP A 35 -21.95 -20.73 23.99
C ASP A 35 -21.20 -21.41 25.16
N ARG A 36 -19.88 -21.35 25.20
CA ARG A 36 -19.05 -22.01 26.22
C ARG A 36 -19.06 -21.34 27.58
N ILE A 37 -19.01 -20.02 27.63
CA ILE A 37 -18.76 -19.27 28.89
C ILE A 37 -19.65 -18.03 29.07
N GLY A 38 -20.67 -17.84 28.23
CA GLY A 38 -21.62 -16.73 28.35
C GLY A 38 -20.92 -15.36 28.27
N SER A 39 -21.37 -14.42 29.10
CA SER A 39 -20.80 -13.06 29.20
C SER A 39 -19.31 -13.03 29.60
N SER A 40 -18.84 -14.09 30.27
CA SER A 40 -17.41 -14.23 30.63
C SER A 40 -16.48 -14.27 29.41
N ALA A 41 -17.02 -14.45 28.20
CA ALA A 41 -16.28 -14.33 26.95
C ALA A 41 -15.62 -12.96 26.78
N VAL A 42 -16.19 -11.87 27.28
CA VAL A 42 -15.53 -10.55 27.30
C VAL A 42 -14.18 -10.61 28.04
N ILE A 43 -14.15 -11.29 29.20
CA ILE A 43 -12.92 -11.44 29.99
C ILE A 43 -11.88 -12.24 29.20
N ALA A 44 -12.30 -13.27 28.48
CA ALA A 44 -11.41 -14.08 27.64
C ALA A 44 -10.80 -13.27 26.49
N PHE A 45 -11.58 -12.46 25.79
CA PHE A 45 -11.09 -11.59 24.73
C PHE A 45 -10.16 -10.48 25.26
N VAL A 46 -10.49 -9.87 26.41
CA VAL A 46 -9.60 -8.91 27.09
C VAL A 46 -8.29 -9.58 27.52
N LEU A 47 -8.33 -10.80 28.04
CA LEU A 47 -7.12 -11.55 28.39
C LEU A 47 -6.26 -11.84 27.18
N ALA A 48 -6.86 -12.26 26.05
CA ALA A 48 -6.16 -12.46 24.80
C ALA A 48 -5.52 -11.15 24.28
N ALA A 49 -6.24 -10.01 24.38
CA ALA A 49 -5.74 -8.70 24.03
C ALA A 49 -4.53 -8.27 24.89
N VAL A 50 -4.57 -8.53 26.19
CA VAL A 50 -3.45 -8.25 27.11
C VAL A 50 -2.21 -9.05 26.71
N VAL A 51 -2.36 -10.35 26.48
CA VAL A 51 -1.23 -11.21 26.06
C VAL A 51 -0.67 -10.77 24.70
N ALA A 52 -1.57 -10.47 23.74
CA ALA A 52 -1.19 -9.91 22.44
C ALA A 52 -0.48 -8.57 22.60
N GLY A 53 -0.99 -7.66 23.45
CA GLY A 53 -0.42 -6.35 23.71
C GLY A 53 1.01 -6.39 24.31
N ILE A 54 1.27 -7.35 25.19
CA ILE A 54 2.64 -7.57 25.74
C ILE A 54 3.60 -7.93 24.60
N THR A 55 3.23 -8.89 23.76
CA THR A 55 4.08 -9.31 22.63
C THR A 55 4.16 -8.23 21.56
N ALA A 56 3.07 -7.52 21.32
CA ALA A 56 3.02 -6.39 20.39
C ALA A 56 3.93 -5.23 20.81
N ALA A 57 4.13 -5.02 22.11
CA ALA A 57 5.11 -4.05 22.61
C ALA A 57 6.56 -4.47 22.28
N ALA A 58 6.88 -5.77 22.33
CA ALA A 58 8.17 -6.28 21.87
C ALA A 58 8.37 -6.10 20.37
N TYR A 59 7.34 -6.38 19.57
CA TYR A 59 7.32 -6.13 18.13
C TYR A 59 7.50 -4.65 17.80
N SER A 60 6.83 -3.76 18.56
CA SER A 60 6.95 -2.30 18.40
C SER A 60 8.38 -1.82 18.65
N GLU A 61 9.06 -2.38 19.64
CA GLU A 61 10.46 -2.04 19.92
C GLU A 61 11.35 -2.49 18.75
N PHE A 62 11.24 -3.74 18.33
CA PHE A 62 12.04 -4.24 17.20
C PHE A 62 11.75 -3.51 15.89
N ALA A 63 10.50 -3.21 15.57
CA ALA A 63 10.13 -2.45 14.38
C ALA A 63 10.66 -0.99 14.44
N SER A 64 10.89 -0.46 15.63
CA SER A 64 11.56 0.84 15.81
C SER A 64 13.08 0.80 15.65
N VAL A 65 13.70 -0.38 15.75
CA VAL A 65 15.13 -0.63 15.52
C VAL A 65 15.35 -1.03 14.05
N TYR A 66 14.63 -2.06 13.61
CA TYR A 66 14.72 -2.60 12.26
C TYR A 66 13.50 -2.11 11.46
N SER A 67 13.66 -0.97 10.81
CA SER A 67 12.60 -0.36 9.98
C SER A 67 12.54 -1.02 8.60
N GLU A 68 12.52 -2.36 8.55
CA GLU A 68 12.51 -3.23 7.38
C GLU A 68 11.26 -4.13 7.41
N ASN A 69 10.90 -4.69 6.25
CA ASN A 69 9.80 -5.64 6.13
C ASN A 69 10.24 -7.04 6.58
N GLY A 70 9.37 -7.82 7.23
CA GLY A 70 9.67 -9.21 7.61
C GLY A 70 9.25 -9.60 9.03
N GLY A 71 8.93 -8.63 9.88
CA GLY A 71 8.33 -8.87 11.21
C GLY A 71 9.15 -9.80 12.12
N GLY A 72 8.47 -10.70 12.83
CA GLY A 72 9.10 -11.54 13.85
C GLY A 72 10.27 -12.42 13.38
N TYR A 73 10.25 -12.88 12.12
CA TYR A 73 11.36 -13.64 11.56
C TYR A 73 12.59 -12.74 11.38
N LEU A 74 12.43 -11.56 10.81
CA LEU A 74 13.50 -10.58 10.64
C LEU A 74 14.14 -10.23 12.00
N PHE A 75 13.33 -9.94 13.01
CA PHE A 75 13.82 -9.56 14.34
C PHE A 75 14.73 -10.63 14.97
N CYS A 76 14.33 -11.89 14.83
CA CYS A 76 15.13 -13.01 15.32
C CYS A 76 16.38 -13.23 14.46
N SER A 77 16.27 -13.10 13.13
CA SER A 77 17.39 -13.34 12.21
C SER A 77 18.50 -12.30 12.35
N ARG A 78 18.13 -11.03 12.62
CA ARG A 78 19.09 -9.93 12.86
C ARG A 78 19.69 -9.97 14.26
N THR A 79 19.01 -10.60 15.23
CA THR A 79 19.48 -10.62 16.63
C THR A 79 20.36 -11.83 16.94
N PHE A 80 20.08 -13.00 16.36
CA PHE A 80 20.81 -14.23 16.65
C PHE A 80 21.80 -14.55 15.52
N GLU A 81 23.03 -14.09 15.63
CA GLU A 81 24.10 -14.47 14.70
C GLU A 81 24.44 -15.97 14.84
N GLY A 82 24.64 -16.67 13.71
CA GLY A 82 25.08 -18.08 13.69
C GLY A 82 24.08 -19.12 14.20
N ALA A 83 22.84 -18.73 14.56
CA ALA A 83 21.83 -19.63 15.10
C ALA A 83 20.83 -20.13 14.02
N ASP A 84 21.32 -20.61 12.86
CA ASP A 84 20.51 -20.91 11.66
C ASP A 84 19.37 -21.91 11.90
N ARG A 85 19.60 -22.92 12.74
CA ARG A 85 18.55 -23.88 13.13
C ARG A 85 17.39 -23.20 13.87
N LEU A 86 17.68 -22.25 14.75
CA LEU A 86 16.66 -21.48 15.46
C LEU A 86 15.92 -20.55 14.51
N LYS A 87 16.65 -19.84 13.66
CA LYS A 87 16.08 -18.97 12.62
C LYS A 87 15.15 -19.75 11.69
N TYR A 88 15.60 -20.93 11.23
CA TYR A 88 14.77 -21.83 10.41
C TYR A 88 13.49 -22.24 11.14
N ALA A 89 13.59 -22.68 12.40
CA ALA A 89 12.44 -23.12 13.18
C ALA A 89 11.41 -21.99 13.38
N ILE A 90 11.88 -20.76 13.65
CA ILE A 90 11.03 -19.59 13.82
C ILE A 90 10.35 -19.21 12.48
N GLY A 91 11.13 -19.11 11.40
CA GLY A 91 10.61 -18.76 10.08
C GLY A 91 9.59 -19.78 9.59
N THR A 92 9.90 -21.07 9.70
CA THR A 92 8.99 -22.16 9.35
C THR A 92 7.72 -22.14 10.19
N SER A 93 7.83 -21.95 11.51
CA SER A 93 6.65 -21.88 12.39
C SER A 93 5.77 -20.68 12.06
N LEU A 94 6.35 -19.49 11.83
CA LEU A 94 5.60 -18.30 11.40
C LEU A 94 4.93 -18.51 10.04
N PHE A 95 5.63 -19.09 9.07
CA PHE A 95 5.07 -19.42 7.75
C PHE A 95 3.86 -20.37 7.88
N LEU A 96 3.98 -21.42 8.71
CA LEU A 96 2.88 -22.34 9.02
C LEU A 96 1.75 -21.65 9.80
N GLY A 97 2.09 -20.71 10.68
CA GLY A 97 1.13 -19.91 11.42
C GLY A 97 0.28 -19.03 10.52
N TYR A 98 0.90 -18.27 9.61
CA TYR A 98 0.17 -17.43 8.64
C TYR A 98 -0.64 -18.24 7.65
N THR A 99 -0.07 -19.32 7.09
CA THR A 99 -0.80 -20.20 6.16
C THR A 99 -1.95 -20.96 6.85
N GLY A 100 -1.74 -21.39 8.09
CA GLY A 100 -2.78 -22.01 8.92
C GLY A 100 -3.90 -21.03 9.28
N THR A 101 -3.56 -19.77 9.59
CA THR A 101 -4.53 -18.72 9.86
C THR A 101 -5.36 -18.40 8.62
N THR A 102 -4.72 -18.31 7.44
CA THR A 102 -5.42 -18.13 6.17
C THR A 102 -6.34 -19.31 5.87
N ALA A 103 -5.87 -20.54 6.10
CA ALA A 103 -6.69 -21.73 5.93
C ALA A 103 -7.91 -21.71 6.87
N PHE A 104 -7.75 -21.27 8.13
CA PHE A 104 -8.86 -21.08 9.06
C PHE A 104 -9.87 -20.02 8.55
N TYR A 105 -9.39 -18.87 8.04
CA TYR A 105 -10.27 -17.84 7.52
C TYR A 105 -11.08 -18.32 6.31
N LEU A 106 -10.44 -18.98 5.36
CA LEU A 106 -11.10 -19.45 4.15
C LEU A 106 -11.97 -20.70 4.40
N ALA A 107 -11.60 -21.54 5.35
CA ALA A 107 -12.44 -22.65 5.80
C ALA A 107 -13.71 -22.16 6.54
N THR A 108 -13.56 -21.13 7.38
CA THR A 108 -14.72 -20.47 8.02
C THR A 108 -15.62 -19.81 6.98
N MET A 109 -15.02 -19.14 5.97
CA MET A 109 -15.77 -18.58 4.86
C MET A 109 -16.58 -19.67 4.11
N ASP A 110 -15.98 -20.83 3.88
CA ASP A 110 -16.65 -21.98 3.28
C ASP A 110 -17.92 -22.37 4.05
N GLU A 111 -17.83 -22.48 5.39
CA GLU A 111 -18.99 -22.79 6.25
C GLU A 111 -20.09 -21.72 6.14
N TRP A 112 -19.72 -20.43 6.08
CA TRP A 112 -20.67 -19.33 5.88
C TRP A 112 -21.33 -19.40 4.51
N PHE A 113 -20.60 -19.77 3.46
CA PHE A 113 -21.15 -20.01 2.13
C PHE A 113 -22.17 -21.14 2.13
N PHE A 114 -21.83 -22.28 2.74
CA PHE A 114 -22.76 -23.43 2.85
C PHE A 114 -24.02 -23.08 3.63
N ARG A 115 -23.88 -22.32 4.71
CA ARG A 115 -25.00 -21.99 5.60
C ARG A 115 -25.94 -20.93 5.03
N PHE A 116 -25.43 -19.88 4.38
CA PHE A 116 -26.20 -18.69 4.06
C PHE A 116 -26.31 -18.35 2.58
N ILE A 117 -25.39 -18.82 1.73
CA ILE A 117 -25.27 -18.36 0.34
C ILE A 117 -25.58 -19.49 -0.64
N LEU A 118 -25.09 -20.70 -0.38
CA LEU A 118 -25.18 -21.80 -1.33
C LEU A 118 -26.62 -22.32 -1.45
N PRO A 119 -27.17 -22.38 -2.66
CA PRO A 119 -28.50 -22.92 -2.87
C PRO A 119 -28.55 -24.45 -2.55
N PRO A 120 -29.69 -24.99 -2.10
CA PRO A 120 -29.79 -26.39 -1.68
C PRO A 120 -29.31 -27.42 -2.71
N GLN A 121 -29.43 -27.10 -4.01
CA GLN A 121 -28.99 -27.98 -5.11
C GLN A 121 -27.46 -28.14 -5.17
N LEU A 122 -26.68 -27.19 -4.64
CA LEU A 122 -25.23 -27.21 -4.61
C LEU A 122 -24.63 -27.62 -3.26
N GLN A 123 -25.47 -27.90 -2.25
CA GLN A 123 -25.00 -28.36 -0.93
C GLN A 123 -24.38 -29.77 -0.95
N GLY A 124 -24.45 -30.47 -2.08
CA GLY A 124 -23.77 -31.77 -2.27
C GLY A 124 -22.28 -31.69 -2.61
N ILE A 125 -21.72 -30.49 -2.78
CA ILE A 125 -20.27 -30.33 -2.97
C ILE A 125 -19.53 -30.55 -1.63
N PRO A 126 -18.30 -31.03 -1.64
CA PRO A 126 -17.53 -31.23 -0.41
C PRO A 126 -17.26 -29.91 0.33
N HIS A 127 -17.37 -29.92 1.66
CA HIS A 127 -16.90 -28.83 2.50
C HIS A 127 -15.42 -28.56 2.26
N GLY A 128 -15.02 -27.28 2.28
CA GLY A 128 -13.67 -26.82 1.94
C GLY A 128 -13.49 -26.41 0.48
N THR A 129 -14.42 -26.81 -0.42
CA THR A 129 -14.30 -26.49 -1.86
C THR A 129 -14.26 -25.00 -2.14
N VAL A 130 -15.16 -24.21 -1.54
CA VAL A 130 -15.22 -22.76 -1.73
C VAL A 130 -13.97 -22.10 -1.16
N GLY A 131 -13.49 -22.57 0.00
CA GLY A 131 -12.25 -22.10 0.62
C GLY A 131 -11.02 -22.39 -0.23
N ILE A 132 -10.91 -23.56 -0.83
CA ILE A 132 -9.82 -23.95 -1.74
C ILE A 132 -9.84 -23.08 -3.01
N LEU A 133 -11.01 -22.86 -3.61
CA LEU A 133 -11.15 -22.02 -4.79
C LEU A 133 -10.79 -20.56 -4.48
N ALA A 134 -11.18 -20.05 -3.34
CA ALA A 134 -10.78 -18.72 -2.89
C ALA A 134 -9.27 -18.62 -2.65
N ALA A 135 -8.66 -19.64 -2.01
CA ALA A 135 -7.21 -19.71 -1.84
C ALA A 135 -6.46 -19.67 -3.18
N LEU A 136 -6.93 -20.46 -4.15
CA LEU A 136 -6.37 -20.50 -5.49
C LEU A 136 -6.47 -19.14 -6.20
N THR A 137 -7.63 -18.49 -6.10
CA THR A 137 -7.88 -17.18 -6.71
C THR A 137 -7.00 -16.10 -6.09
N LEU A 138 -6.94 -16.05 -4.74
CA LEU A 138 -6.08 -15.09 -4.03
C LEU A 138 -4.60 -15.35 -4.30
N GLY A 139 -4.19 -16.63 -4.34
CA GLY A 139 -2.81 -17.01 -4.69
C GLY A 139 -2.43 -16.57 -6.10
N ALA A 140 -3.33 -16.76 -7.07
CA ALA A 140 -3.09 -16.33 -8.45
C ALA A 140 -3.02 -14.79 -8.57
N LEU A 141 -3.85 -14.06 -7.85
CA LEU A 141 -3.79 -12.58 -7.79
C LEU A 141 -2.46 -12.13 -7.18
N ASN A 142 -2.08 -12.66 -6.02
CA ASN A 142 -0.82 -12.33 -5.36
C ASN A 142 0.42 -12.72 -6.20
N ALA A 143 0.35 -13.82 -6.95
CA ALA A 143 1.45 -14.25 -7.81
C ALA A 143 1.66 -13.31 -9.01
N ARG A 144 0.60 -12.68 -9.51
CA ARG A 144 0.68 -11.65 -10.57
C ARG A 144 1.06 -10.26 -10.06
N GLY A 145 1.02 -10.05 -8.76
CA GLY A 145 1.18 -8.73 -8.14
C GLY A 145 -0.15 -8.00 -8.04
N THR A 146 -0.46 -7.51 -6.84
CA THR A 146 -1.60 -6.63 -6.57
C THR A 146 -1.07 -5.29 -6.09
N GLU A 147 -1.66 -4.22 -6.60
CA GLU A 147 -1.42 -2.87 -6.13
C GLU A 147 -2.64 -2.46 -5.30
N GLU A 148 -2.62 -2.75 -4.00
CA GLU A 148 -3.65 -2.24 -3.11
C GLU A 148 -3.25 -0.85 -2.62
N SER A 149 -3.93 0.20 -3.08
CA SER A 149 -3.69 1.53 -2.55
C SER A 149 -4.06 1.60 -1.07
N GLY A 150 -3.27 2.33 -0.26
CA GLY A 150 -3.57 2.52 1.17
C GLY A 150 -4.97 3.10 1.41
N LEU A 151 -5.49 3.89 0.47
CA LEU A 151 -6.86 4.40 0.50
C LEU A 151 -7.90 3.27 0.36
N PHE A 152 -7.65 2.28 -0.52
CA PHE A 152 -8.53 1.11 -0.67
C PHE A 152 -8.58 0.32 0.64
N GLN A 153 -7.43 0.06 1.27
CA GLN A 153 -7.36 -0.61 2.57
C GLN A 153 -8.13 0.16 3.65
N LEU A 154 -8.05 1.49 3.66
CA LEU A 154 -8.81 2.33 4.59
C LEU A 154 -10.33 2.19 4.37
N LEU A 155 -10.80 2.20 3.11
CA LEU A 155 -12.21 2.01 2.76
C LEU A 155 -12.71 0.63 3.17
N VAL A 156 -11.95 -0.42 2.86
CA VAL A 156 -12.26 -1.81 3.21
C VAL A 156 -12.38 -1.97 4.73
N THR A 157 -11.42 -1.45 5.48
CA THR A 157 -11.42 -1.52 6.94
C THR A 157 -12.57 -0.73 7.53
N SER A 158 -12.86 0.46 7.01
CA SER A 158 -14.01 1.27 7.45
C SER A 158 -15.34 0.55 7.22
N ALA A 159 -15.50 -0.14 6.09
CA ALA A 159 -16.69 -0.93 5.80
C ALA A 159 -16.86 -2.11 6.81
N LYS A 160 -15.77 -2.84 7.11
CA LYS A 160 -15.77 -3.92 8.12
C LYS A 160 -16.22 -3.41 9.50
N VAL A 161 -15.63 -2.30 9.95
CA VAL A 161 -15.99 -1.65 11.22
C VAL A 161 -17.45 -1.20 11.19
N GLY A 162 -17.91 -0.61 10.08
CA GLY A 162 -19.30 -0.19 9.89
C GLY A 162 -20.30 -1.34 10.04
N VAL A 163 -20.00 -2.50 9.46
CA VAL A 163 -20.83 -3.71 9.59
C VAL A 163 -20.94 -4.17 11.06
N LEU A 164 -19.82 -4.18 11.80
CA LEU A 164 -19.84 -4.52 13.24
C LEU A 164 -20.62 -3.47 14.06
N PHE A 165 -20.50 -2.18 13.74
CA PHE A 165 -21.29 -1.13 14.40
C PHE A 165 -22.79 -1.30 14.16
N VAL A 166 -23.22 -1.66 12.94
CA VAL A 166 -24.63 -1.93 12.65
C VAL A 166 -25.13 -3.13 13.47
N PHE A 167 -24.32 -4.20 13.59
CA PHE A 167 -24.65 -5.35 14.43
C PHE A 167 -24.80 -4.96 15.90
N ILE A 168 -23.82 -4.25 16.47
CA ILE A 168 -23.83 -3.83 17.88
C ILE A 168 -25.00 -2.88 18.16
N ALA A 169 -25.18 -1.85 17.31
CA ALA A 169 -26.24 -0.88 17.47
C ALA A 169 -27.62 -1.51 17.35
N GLY A 170 -27.80 -2.44 16.39
CA GLY A 170 -29.04 -3.20 16.23
C GLY A 170 -29.39 -4.02 17.46
N ALA A 171 -28.44 -4.75 18.02
CA ALA A 171 -28.65 -5.58 19.22
C ALA A 171 -29.00 -4.71 20.45
N ILE A 172 -28.27 -3.61 20.68
CA ILE A 172 -28.52 -2.69 21.79
C ILE A 172 -29.86 -1.96 21.64
N ALA A 173 -30.21 -1.55 20.41
CA ALA A 173 -31.50 -0.89 20.13
C ALA A 173 -32.67 -1.85 20.34
N PHE A 174 -32.50 -3.13 20.01
CA PHE A 174 -33.54 -4.17 20.21
C PHE A 174 -33.73 -4.51 21.68
N ALA A 175 -32.67 -4.81 22.42
CA ALA A 175 -32.74 -5.19 23.81
C ALA A 175 -33.05 -4.01 24.75
N GLY A 176 -32.62 -2.82 24.40
CA GLY A 176 -32.56 -1.65 25.26
C GLY A 176 -31.40 -1.68 26.26
N PRO A 177 -30.77 -0.54 26.59
CA PRO A 177 -29.52 -0.52 27.35
C PRO A 177 -29.65 -1.09 28.78
N ALA A 178 -30.80 -0.88 29.43
CA ALA A 178 -31.05 -1.41 30.78
C ALA A 178 -31.17 -2.93 30.80
N GLN A 179 -31.92 -3.50 29.86
CA GLN A 179 -32.07 -4.96 29.74
C GLN A 179 -30.74 -5.61 29.30
N ALA A 180 -30.01 -4.97 28.37
CA ALA A 180 -28.72 -5.45 27.91
C ALA A 180 -27.71 -5.59 29.04
N THR A 181 -27.64 -4.62 29.96
CA THR A 181 -26.78 -4.71 31.14
C THR A 181 -27.25 -5.77 32.13
N ALA A 182 -28.55 -5.89 32.36
CA ALA A 182 -29.09 -6.91 33.27
C ALA A 182 -28.81 -8.32 32.78
N THR A 183 -29.07 -8.62 31.51
CA THR A 183 -28.77 -9.91 30.89
C THR A 183 -27.28 -10.22 30.93
N PHE A 184 -26.44 -9.25 30.60
CA PHE A 184 -24.99 -9.41 30.64
C PHE A 184 -24.48 -9.80 32.03
N VAL A 185 -24.97 -9.14 33.07
CA VAL A 185 -24.58 -9.42 34.46
C VAL A 185 -25.11 -10.78 34.93
N SER A 186 -26.35 -11.15 34.56
CA SER A 186 -26.93 -12.45 34.96
C SER A 186 -26.23 -13.65 34.33
N GLU A 187 -25.68 -13.49 33.10
CA GLU A 187 -24.94 -14.53 32.36
C GLU A 187 -23.45 -14.55 32.71
N LEU A 188 -22.99 -13.67 33.62
CA LEU A 188 -21.59 -13.61 34.03
C LEU A 188 -21.27 -14.73 35.00
N GLN A 189 -20.78 -15.85 34.46
CA GLN A 189 -20.38 -17.04 35.23
C GLN A 189 -18.86 -17.24 35.01
N PRO A 190 -17.97 -16.73 35.87
CA PRO A 190 -16.54 -16.88 35.70
C PRO A 190 -16.12 -18.33 35.87
N LYS A 191 -15.76 -18.99 34.76
CA LYS A 191 -15.16 -20.31 34.72
C LYS A 191 -13.68 -20.16 34.32
N PRO A 192 -12.72 -20.11 35.25
CA PRO A 192 -11.33 -19.77 34.93
C PRO A 192 -10.71 -20.60 33.81
N VAL A 193 -10.89 -21.89 33.79
CA VAL A 193 -10.38 -22.79 32.75
C VAL A 193 -11.03 -22.49 31.41
N GLY A 194 -12.35 -22.26 31.39
CA GLY A 194 -13.08 -21.87 30.18
C GLY A 194 -12.63 -20.53 29.63
N ILE A 195 -12.38 -19.55 30.50
CA ILE A 195 -11.88 -18.22 30.12
C ILE A 195 -10.51 -18.35 29.42
N VAL A 196 -9.56 -19.11 30.01
CA VAL A 196 -8.23 -19.29 29.43
C VAL A 196 -8.30 -20.07 28.10
N SER A 197 -9.16 -21.09 28.02
CA SER A 197 -9.34 -21.86 26.78
C SER A 197 -9.94 -21.00 25.65
N VAL A 198 -10.96 -20.18 25.95
CA VAL A 198 -11.52 -19.25 24.96
C VAL A 198 -10.50 -18.15 24.60
N ALA A 199 -9.73 -17.65 25.57
CA ALA A 199 -8.69 -16.66 25.31
C ALA A 199 -7.59 -17.24 24.37
N ALA A 200 -7.24 -18.52 24.51
CA ALA A 200 -6.29 -19.19 23.64
C ALA A 200 -6.80 -19.26 22.19
N LEU A 201 -8.08 -19.58 21.98
CA LEU A 201 -8.70 -19.54 20.65
C LEU A 201 -8.84 -18.11 20.11
N ALA A 202 -9.27 -17.17 20.96
CA ALA A 202 -9.46 -15.78 20.57
C ALA A 202 -8.13 -15.08 20.22
N PHE A 203 -6.98 -15.56 20.67
CA PHE A 203 -5.68 -14.95 20.41
C PHE A 203 -5.40 -14.76 18.92
N ILE A 204 -5.81 -15.69 18.06
CA ILE A 204 -5.64 -15.61 16.60
C ILE A 204 -6.26 -14.32 16.02
N THR A 205 -7.29 -13.77 16.66
CA THR A 205 -7.98 -12.56 16.21
C THR A 205 -7.16 -11.29 16.43
N PHE A 206 -6.21 -11.31 17.38
CA PHE A 206 -5.35 -10.18 17.70
C PHE A 206 -4.02 -10.21 16.96
N PHE A 207 -3.67 -11.32 16.31
CA PHE A 207 -2.37 -11.47 15.65
C PHE A 207 -2.12 -10.46 14.52
N GLY A 208 -3.18 -9.82 14.00
CA GLY A 208 -3.07 -8.79 12.98
C GLY A 208 -2.13 -7.60 13.31
N PHE A 209 -1.76 -7.39 14.58
CA PHE A 209 -0.73 -6.40 14.93
C PHE A 209 0.62 -6.70 14.26
N SER A 210 0.91 -7.95 14.00
CA SER A 210 2.15 -8.37 13.34
C SER A 210 2.24 -7.90 11.89
N ALA A 211 1.10 -7.66 11.22
CA ALA A 211 1.07 -7.12 9.87
C ALA A 211 1.62 -5.68 9.83
N ILE A 212 1.28 -4.84 10.84
CA ILE A 212 1.85 -3.48 10.93
C ILE A 212 3.38 -3.56 11.09
N ALA A 213 3.88 -4.43 11.96
CA ALA A 213 5.31 -4.59 12.17
C ALA A 213 6.03 -5.21 10.96
N ALA A 214 5.34 -6.10 10.22
CA ALA A 214 5.88 -6.69 8.99
C ALA A 214 5.99 -5.69 7.84
N SER A 215 5.22 -4.60 7.87
CA SER A 215 5.26 -3.50 6.89
C SER A 215 6.05 -2.28 7.39
N ALA A 216 6.88 -2.43 8.42
CA ALA A 216 7.57 -1.30 9.05
C ALA A 216 8.49 -0.51 8.09
N GLY A 217 9.04 -1.19 7.06
CA GLY A 217 9.87 -0.56 6.02
C GLY A 217 9.12 0.44 5.15
N GLU A 218 7.78 0.39 5.12
CA GLU A 218 6.93 1.24 4.28
C GLU A 218 6.20 2.32 5.06
N ILE A 219 6.30 2.29 6.40
CA ILE A 219 5.61 3.22 7.27
C ILE A 219 6.44 4.49 7.45
N ILE A 220 5.81 5.65 7.24
CA ILE A 220 6.39 6.97 7.48
C ILE A 220 6.67 7.13 8.98
N GLU A 221 7.88 7.57 9.33
CA GLU A 221 8.37 7.66 10.73
C GLU A 221 8.08 6.37 11.54
N PRO A 222 8.58 5.18 11.13
CA PRO A 222 8.20 3.91 11.74
C PRO A 222 8.50 3.85 13.24
N ARG A 223 9.56 4.51 13.69
CA ARG A 223 9.95 4.61 15.10
C ARG A 223 8.83 5.16 15.99
N LYS A 224 7.98 6.05 15.47
CA LYS A 224 6.85 6.65 16.21
C LYS A 224 5.50 6.06 15.79
N THR A 225 5.32 5.83 14.49
CA THR A 225 4.04 5.43 13.91
C THR A 225 3.68 3.99 14.22
N VAL A 226 4.62 3.04 14.09
CA VAL A 226 4.35 1.61 14.33
C VAL A 226 3.85 1.34 15.75
N PRO A 227 4.53 1.79 16.83
CA PRO A 227 4.04 1.54 18.20
C PRO A 227 2.65 2.13 18.45
N ARG A 228 2.38 3.33 17.92
CA ARG A 228 1.08 4.00 18.06
C ARG A 228 -0.03 3.29 17.31
N ALA A 229 0.23 2.88 16.06
CA ALA A 229 -0.74 2.16 15.24
C ALA A 229 -1.08 0.79 15.84
N ILE A 230 -0.10 0.04 16.31
CA ILE A 230 -0.29 -1.24 16.99
C ILE A 230 -1.13 -1.06 18.27
N ALA A 231 -0.76 -0.14 19.14
CA ALA A 231 -1.50 0.09 20.39
C ALA A 231 -2.94 0.53 20.12
N ALA A 232 -3.15 1.49 19.21
CA ALA A 232 -4.47 1.97 18.84
C ALA A 232 -5.33 0.85 18.25
N SER A 233 -4.77 0.01 17.37
CA SER A 233 -5.49 -1.10 16.74
C SER A 233 -5.95 -2.15 17.77
N ILE A 234 -5.07 -2.57 18.68
CA ILE A 234 -5.40 -3.55 19.73
C ILE A 234 -6.49 -3.00 20.66
N ILE A 235 -6.37 -1.75 21.10
CA ILE A 235 -7.37 -1.12 22.00
C ILE A 235 -8.73 -1.05 21.30
N THR A 236 -8.77 -0.55 20.05
CA THR A 236 -10.01 -0.42 19.29
C THR A 236 -10.68 -1.76 19.05
N VAL A 237 -9.90 -2.77 18.63
CA VAL A 237 -10.41 -4.13 18.39
C VAL A 237 -10.91 -4.75 19.68
N THR A 238 -10.22 -4.56 20.80
CA THR A 238 -10.66 -5.09 22.12
C THR A 238 -12.02 -4.53 22.51
N ILE A 239 -12.23 -3.22 22.33
CA ILE A 239 -13.51 -2.57 22.60
C ILE A 239 -14.60 -3.09 21.67
N LEU A 240 -14.33 -3.18 20.36
CA LEU A 240 -15.28 -3.71 19.38
C LEU A 240 -15.68 -5.16 19.71
N TYR A 241 -14.73 -6.01 20.04
CA TYR A 241 -14.98 -7.40 20.37
C TYR A 241 -15.78 -7.56 21.66
N ALA A 242 -15.46 -6.76 22.68
CA ALA A 242 -16.26 -6.73 23.90
C ALA A 242 -17.73 -6.35 23.61
N LEU A 243 -17.94 -5.33 22.77
CA LEU A 243 -19.29 -4.90 22.37
C LEU A 243 -20.02 -5.94 21.51
N VAL A 244 -19.31 -6.65 20.61
CA VAL A 244 -19.88 -7.77 19.84
C VAL A 244 -20.32 -8.91 20.77
N ILE A 245 -19.52 -9.28 21.77
CA ILE A 245 -19.89 -10.29 22.76
C ILE A 245 -21.14 -9.84 23.55
N VAL A 246 -21.20 -8.57 23.97
CA VAL A 246 -22.40 -8.00 24.61
C VAL A 246 -23.61 -8.13 23.70
N ALA A 247 -23.48 -7.83 22.41
CA ALA A 247 -24.56 -7.96 21.43
C ALA A 247 -25.00 -9.43 21.26
N MET A 248 -24.05 -10.37 21.19
CA MET A 248 -24.34 -11.81 21.08
C MET A 248 -25.06 -12.36 22.30
N VAL A 249 -24.65 -12.00 23.52
CA VAL A 249 -25.31 -12.43 24.78
C VAL A 249 -26.73 -11.91 24.90
N ASN A 250 -27.01 -10.74 24.35
CA ASN A 250 -28.34 -10.11 24.41
C ASN A 250 -29.25 -10.48 23.23
N ALA A 251 -28.82 -11.36 22.34
CA ALA A 251 -29.62 -11.78 21.20
C ALA A 251 -30.84 -12.60 21.64
N PRO A 252 -32.05 -12.35 21.11
CA PRO A 252 -33.25 -13.08 21.43
C PRO A 252 -33.30 -14.42 20.69
N VAL A 253 -32.29 -15.25 20.90
CA VAL A 253 -32.16 -16.56 20.23
C VAL A 253 -32.04 -17.69 21.26
N PRO A 254 -32.53 -18.91 20.94
CA PRO A 254 -32.32 -20.06 21.80
C PRO A 254 -30.84 -20.49 21.83
N ALA A 255 -30.40 -21.12 22.90
CA ALA A 255 -29.03 -21.61 23.06
C ALA A 255 -28.54 -22.49 21.89
N SER A 256 -29.48 -23.22 21.24
CA SER A 256 -29.16 -24.01 20.04
C SER A 256 -28.57 -23.20 18.86
N VAL A 257 -28.93 -21.92 18.73
CA VAL A 257 -28.36 -21.02 17.70
C VAL A 257 -26.94 -20.66 18.07
N LEU A 258 -26.65 -20.40 19.34
CA LEU A 258 -25.28 -20.13 19.79
C LEU A 258 -24.38 -21.36 19.64
N ALA A 259 -24.97 -22.57 19.83
CA ALA A 259 -24.31 -23.84 19.60
C ALA A 259 -23.99 -24.13 18.11
N GLU A 260 -24.53 -23.36 17.14
CA GLU A 260 -24.09 -23.37 15.74
C GLU A 260 -22.63 -22.90 15.59
N GLY A 261 -22.02 -22.37 16.66
CA GLY A 261 -20.60 -22.04 16.74
C GLY A 261 -20.20 -20.98 15.75
N GLU A 262 -19.48 -21.37 14.70
CA GLU A 262 -18.82 -20.48 13.76
C GLU A 262 -19.77 -19.64 12.89
N THR A 263 -21.02 -20.07 12.70
CA THR A 263 -22.02 -19.35 11.88
C THR A 263 -23.10 -18.62 12.69
N ALA A 264 -23.06 -18.77 14.02
CA ALA A 264 -24.07 -18.25 14.95
C ALA A 264 -24.33 -16.74 14.77
N MET A 265 -23.31 -15.93 14.53
CA MET A 265 -23.45 -14.47 14.39
C MET A 265 -24.36 -14.09 13.21
N GLY A 266 -24.32 -14.82 12.10
CA GLY A 266 -25.19 -14.59 10.94
C GLY A 266 -26.67 -14.87 11.28
N THR A 267 -26.94 -15.96 11.99
CA THR A 267 -28.28 -16.30 12.46
C THR A 267 -28.77 -15.33 13.54
N VAL A 268 -27.92 -14.94 14.48
CA VAL A 268 -28.19 -13.92 15.51
C VAL A 268 -28.56 -12.59 14.87
N ALA A 269 -27.87 -12.15 13.84
CA ALA A 269 -28.16 -10.89 13.14
C ALA A 269 -29.59 -10.85 12.58
N SER A 270 -30.10 -11.99 12.08
CA SER A 270 -31.45 -12.07 11.55
C SER A 270 -32.54 -11.82 12.62
N SER A 271 -32.24 -12.13 13.88
CA SER A 271 -33.20 -12.07 14.97
C SER A 271 -33.61 -10.65 15.38
N PHE A 272 -32.72 -9.67 15.17
CA PHE A 272 -32.98 -8.27 15.51
C PHE A 272 -32.82 -7.26 14.35
N LEU A 273 -32.10 -7.62 13.27
CA LEU A 273 -31.95 -6.78 12.07
C LEU A 273 -32.78 -7.32 10.89
N GLY A 274 -33.41 -8.48 11.04
CA GLY A 274 -34.17 -9.13 9.99
C GLY A 274 -33.29 -9.67 8.82
N PRO A 275 -33.91 -10.09 7.71
CA PRO A 275 -33.17 -10.73 6.60
C PRO A 275 -32.11 -9.83 5.95
N TRP A 276 -32.37 -8.54 5.83
CA TRP A 276 -31.40 -7.59 5.26
C TRP A 276 -30.18 -7.39 6.17
N GLY A 277 -30.40 -7.39 7.50
CA GLY A 277 -29.32 -7.35 8.46
C GLY A 277 -28.46 -8.61 8.41
N GLN A 278 -29.09 -9.79 8.29
CA GLN A 278 -28.37 -11.04 8.08
C GLN A 278 -27.50 -10.98 6.83
N LEU A 279 -28.07 -10.56 5.69
CA LEU A 279 -27.33 -10.44 4.44
C LEU A 279 -26.12 -9.49 4.58
N LEU A 280 -26.30 -8.35 5.26
CA LEU A 280 -25.24 -7.38 5.52
C LEU A 280 -24.10 -8.00 6.35
N ILE A 281 -24.45 -8.72 7.43
CA ILE A 281 -23.45 -9.37 8.30
C ILE A 281 -22.74 -10.51 7.56
N VAL A 282 -23.47 -11.32 6.79
CA VAL A 282 -22.88 -12.42 5.99
C VAL A 282 -21.93 -11.87 4.94
N ALA A 283 -22.36 -10.86 4.17
CA ALA A 283 -21.52 -10.23 3.17
C ALA A 283 -20.27 -9.57 3.80
N GLY A 284 -20.44 -8.87 4.91
CA GLY A 284 -19.34 -8.26 5.67
C GLY A 284 -18.36 -9.28 6.22
N ALA A 285 -18.83 -10.40 6.75
CA ALA A 285 -17.99 -11.48 7.24
C ALA A 285 -17.16 -12.13 6.12
N VAL A 286 -17.80 -12.52 5.02
CA VAL A 286 -17.14 -13.12 3.85
C VAL A 286 -16.08 -12.17 3.28
N PHE A 287 -16.46 -10.92 3.06
CA PHE A 287 -15.53 -9.90 2.57
C PHE A 287 -14.35 -9.66 3.53
N SER A 288 -14.63 -9.68 4.84
CA SER A 288 -13.60 -9.54 5.87
C SER A 288 -12.61 -10.70 5.86
N MET A 289 -13.11 -11.93 5.71
CA MET A 289 -12.29 -13.15 5.66
C MET A 289 -11.40 -13.17 4.41
N VAL A 290 -11.93 -12.79 3.25
CA VAL A 290 -11.18 -12.71 1.98
C VAL A 290 -10.06 -11.66 2.08
N SER A 291 -10.38 -10.45 2.55
CA SER A 291 -9.40 -9.37 2.68
C SER A 291 -8.28 -9.71 3.68
N ALA A 292 -8.61 -10.30 4.84
CA ALA A 292 -7.60 -10.72 5.81
C ALA A 292 -6.75 -11.89 5.30
N SER A 293 -7.35 -12.79 4.50
CA SER A 293 -6.63 -13.90 3.85
C SER A 293 -5.61 -13.37 2.84
N ASN A 294 -5.96 -12.34 2.06
CA ASN A 294 -5.03 -11.69 1.14
C ASN A 294 -3.79 -11.15 1.86
N ALA A 295 -3.99 -10.38 2.94
CA ALA A 295 -2.91 -9.86 3.76
C ALA A 295 -2.03 -10.96 4.40
N SER A 296 -2.66 -12.08 4.81
CA SER A 296 -1.94 -13.21 5.42
C SER A 296 -1.13 -14.02 4.40
N ILE A 297 -1.60 -14.17 3.15
CA ILE A 297 -0.84 -14.76 2.04
C ILE A 297 0.41 -13.90 1.76
N LEU A 298 0.24 -12.58 1.73
CA LEU A 298 1.33 -11.63 1.54
C LEU A 298 2.39 -11.79 2.62
N ALA A 299 1.99 -11.82 3.90
CA ALA A 299 2.91 -11.99 5.02
C ALA A 299 3.63 -13.35 4.97
N ALA A 300 2.92 -14.43 4.67
CA ALA A 300 3.51 -15.78 4.53
C ALA A 300 4.55 -15.81 3.39
N SER A 301 4.20 -15.27 2.22
CA SER A 301 5.09 -15.24 1.07
C SER A 301 6.33 -14.37 1.30
N GLY A 302 6.18 -13.24 2.02
CA GLY A 302 7.29 -12.39 2.43
C GLY A 302 8.28 -13.10 3.36
N ILE A 303 7.78 -13.85 4.36
CA ILE A 303 8.62 -14.69 5.23
C ILE A 303 9.35 -15.75 4.41
N GLY A 304 8.64 -16.46 3.50
CA GLY A 304 9.25 -17.48 2.65
C GLY A 304 10.34 -16.90 1.75
N SER A 305 10.12 -15.73 1.17
CA SER A 305 11.11 -15.01 0.35
C SER A 305 12.35 -14.64 1.16
N LEU A 306 12.17 -14.06 2.35
CA LEU A 306 13.26 -13.68 3.25
C LEU A 306 14.05 -14.90 3.74
N MET A 307 13.36 -16.02 4.05
CA MET A 307 14.02 -17.31 4.36
C MET A 307 14.84 -17.84 3.18
N GLY A 308 14.35 -17.65 1.94
CA GLY A 308 15.08 -18.04 0.72
C GLY A 308 16.35 -17.23 0.52
N GLN A 309 16.31 -15.92 0.78
CA GLN A 309 17.47 -15.02 0.69
C GLN A 309 18.55 -15.38 1.72
N GLN A 310 18.14 -15.69 2.95
CA GLN A 310 19.06 -16.06 4.05
C GLN A 310 19.47 -17.53 4.04
N GLY A 311 19.22 -18.27 2.98
CA GLY A 311 19.61 -19.68 2.88
C GLY A 311 18.79 -20.66 3.76
N HIS A 312 17.81 -20.17 4.51
CA HIS A 312 16.95 -21.01 5.35
C HIS A 312 15.75 -21.61 4.60
N GLY A 313 15.52 -21.21 3.34
CA GLY A 313 14.47 -21.72 2.46
C GLY A 313 15.00 -22.14 1.09
N PRO A 314 14.16 -22.75 0.22
CA PRO A 314 14.55 -23.05 -1.14
C PRO A 314 14.99 -21.79 -1.88
N ARG A 315 16.11 -21.83 -2.59
CA ARG A 315 16.63 -20.67 -3.36
C ARG A 315 15.60 -20.04 -4.28
N ARG A 316 14.67 -20.84 -4.86
CA ARG A 316 13.61 -20.32 -5.72
C ARG A 316 12.70 -19.30 -5.03
N PHE A 317 12.64 -19.28 -3.71
CA PHE A 317 11.87 -18.30 -2.97
C PHE A 317 12.52 -16.90 -2.98
N ALA A 318 13.83 -16.84 -3.19
CA ALA A 318 14.58 -15.59 -3.30
C ALA A 318 14.50 -14.94 -4.69
N TYR A 319 14.01 -15.63 -5.71
CA TYR A 319 13.94 -15.09 -7.06
C TYR A 319 12.59 -14.45 -7.37
N LEU A 320 12.64 -13.27 -7.97
CA LEU A 320 11.46 -12.58 -8.49
C LEU A 320 11.09 -13.12 -9.88
N HIS A 321 9.80 -13.17 -10.16
CA HIS A 321 9.32 -13.50 -11.51
C HIS A 321 9.71 -12.37 -12.48
N PRO A 322 10.26 -12.68 -13.68
CA PRO A 322 10.77 -11.66 -14.60
C PRO A 322 9.70 -10.65 -15.04
N GLU A 323 8.47 -11.10 -15.27
CA GLU A 323 7.35 -10.28 -15.72
C GLU A 323 6.59 -9.64 -14.56
N TYR A 324 6.21 -10.44 -13.55
CA TYR A 324 5.36 -9.97 -12.44
C TYR A 324 6.13 -9.33 -11.30
N ARG A 325 7.44 -9.46 -11.24
CA ARG A 325 8.34 -8.94 -10.18
C ARG A 325 7.93 -9.33 -8.76
N THR A 326 7.24 -10.46 -8.60
CA THR A 326 6.78 -11.02 -7.33
C THR A 326 7.60 -12.24 -6.93
N PRO A 327 7.68 -12.60 -5.64
CA PRO A 327 8.30 -13.85 -5.19
C PRO A 327 7.38 -15.05 -5.50
N PHE A 328 7.18 -15.31 -6.77
CA PHE A 328 6.19 -16.23 -7.35
C PHE A 328 6.16 -17.61 -6.69
N TRP A 329 7.33 -18.22 -6.48
CA TRP A 329 7.42 -19.54 -5.87
C TRP A 329 7.05 -19.55 -4.39
N SER A 330 7.37 -18.49 -3.65
CA SER A 330 6.98 -18.35 -2.25
C SER A 330 5.46 -18.19 -2.12
N VAL A 331 4.83 -17.38 -2.98
CA VAL A 331 3.37 -17.21 -3.03
C VAL A 331 2.66 -18.52 -3.33
N TRP A 332 3.10 -19.27 -4.36
CA TRP A 332 2.48 -20.55 -4.70
C TRP A 332 2.69 -21.64 -3.65
N THR A 333 3.83 -21.63 -2.94
CA THR A 333 4.06 -22.54 -1.83
C THR A 333 3.14 -22.24 -0.66
N ALA A 334 2.98 -20.95 -0.31
CA ALA A 334 2.04 -20.52 0.73
C ALA A 334 0.59 -20.91 0.35
N THR A 335 0.18 -20.63 -0.90
CA THR A 335 -1.14 -21.00 -1.43
C THR A 335 -1.36 -22.52 -1.39
N GLY A 336 -0.38 -23.30 -1.84
CA GLY A 336 -0.42 -24.76 -1.81
C GLY A 336 -0.55 -25.32 -0.38
N ALA A 337 0.16 -24.73 0.59
CA ALA A 337 0.04 -25.09 2.00
C ALA A 337 -1.36 -24.77 2.55
N ILE A 338 -1.92 -23.61 2.23
CA ILE A 338 -3.29 -23.22 2.63
C ILE A 338 -4.31 -24.22 2.08
N MET A 339 -4.23 -24.51 0.77
CA MET A 339 -5.11 -25.48 0.13
C MET A 339 -4.98 -26.88 0.76
N LEU A 340 -3.75 -27.32 1.05
CA LEU A 340 -3.47 -28.58 1.71
C LEU A 340 -4.10 -28.64 3.11
N PHE A 341 -4.01 -27.56 3.89
CA PHE A 341 -4.60 -27.51 5.23
C PHE A 341 -6.13 -27.51 5.18
N ILE A 342 -6.76 -26.75 4.27
CA ILE A 342 -8.22 -26.81 4.09
C ILE A 342 -8.62 -28.22 3.67
N PHE A 343 -7.94 -28.81 2.70
CA PHE A 343 -8.22 -30.15 2.21
C PHE A 343 -8.09 -31.21 3.32
N ALA A 344 -7.00 -31.19 4.09
CA ALA A 344 -6.76 -32.16 5.16
C ALA A 344 -7.73 -31.97 6.33
N PHE A 345 -7.83 -30.71 6.85
CA PHE A 345 -8.61 -30.45 8.08
C PHE A 345 -10.12 -30.43 7.84
N ILE A 346 -10.58 -29.96 6.68
CA ILE A 346 -12.01 -29.77 6.42
C ILE A 346 -12.55 -30.84 5.48
N THR A 347 -11.90 -31.06 4.33
CA THR A 347 -12.45 -31.96 3.30
C THR A 347 -12.25 -33.44 3.64
N LEU A 348 -11.11 -33.83 4.22
CA LEU A 348 -10.82 -35.24 4.48
C LEU A 348 -11.26 -35.71 5.88
N PHE A 349 -10.86 -35.01 6.94
CA PHE A 349 -10.88 -35.52 8.31
C PHE A 349 -11.80 -34.76 9.26
N SER A 350 -12.72 -33.89 8.75
CA SER A 350 -13.76 -33.25 9.56
C SER A 350 -14.99 -34.13 9.71
N GLU A 351 -15.95 -33.70 10.52
CA GLU A 351 -17.26 -34.37 10.67
C GLU A 351 -18.02 -34.49 9.35
N ALA A 352 -17.87 -33.54 8.45
CA ALA A 352 -18.42 -33.54 7.09
C ALA A 352 -17.45 -34.16 6.06
N GLY A 353 -16.33 -34.73 6.49
CA GLY A 353 -15.25 -35.21 5.64
C GLY A 353 -15.49 -36.58 5.01
N PHE A 354 -14.77 -36.86 3.92
CA PHE A 354 -14.93 -38.10 3.13
C PHE A 354 -14.47 -39.39 3.82
N THR A 355 -13.53 -39.30 4.77
CA THR A 355 -12.89 -40.51 5.33
C THR A 355 -13.67 -41.18 6.45
N GLY A 356 -14.70 -40.51 6.99
CA GLY A 356 -15.41 -40.97 8.19
C GLY A 356 -14.55 -40.96 9.47
N ILE A 357 -13.35 -40.38 9.41
CA ILE A 357 -12.44 -40.18 10.55
C ILE A 357 -12.62 -38.74 11.03
N HIS A 358 -13.34 -38.53 12.11
CA HIS A 358 -13.73 -37.21 12.61
C HIS A 358 -12.75 -36.71 13.67
N VAL A 359 -11.50 -36.47 13.30
CA VAL A 359 -10.42 -36.03 14.22
C VAL A 359 -10.03 -34.57 14.03
N LEU A 360 -10.20 -34.05 12.82
CA LEU A 360 -9.85 -32.69 12.45
C LEU A 360 -11.11 -31.81 12.28
N GLY A 361 -10.97 -30.61 11.83
CA GLY A 361 -12.02 -29.60 11.63
C GLY A 361 -11.53 -28.21 11.97
N LEU A 362 -12.42 -27.23 12.03
CA LEU A 362 -12.08 -25.82 12.29
C LEU A 362 -11.40 -25.62 13.66
N GLY A 363 -11.85 -26.30 14.71
CA GLY A 363 -11.23 -26.19 16.03
C GLY A 363 -9.77 -26.65 16.06
N PRO A 364 -9.44 -27.88 15.62
CA PRO A 364 -8.05 -28.32 15.45
C PRO A 364 -7.23 -27.43 14.49
N LEU A 365 -7.83 -26.93 13.41
CA LEU A 365 -7.15 -26.00 12.48
C LEU A 365 -6.76 -24.67 13.17
N THR A 366 -7.68 -24.13 13.99
CA THR A 366 -7.39 -22.96 14.83
C THR A 366 -6.26 -23.26 15.82
N GLY A 367 -6.28 -24.45 16.43
CA GLY A 367 -5.22 -24.90 17.33
C GLY A 367 -3.85 -25.00 16.65
N PHE A 368 -3.81 -25.59 15.44
CA PHE A 368 -2.62 -25.67 14.60
C PHE A 368 -2.05 -24.28 14.26
N ALA A 369 -2.90 -23.39 13.77
CA ALA A 369 -2.51 -22.04 13.39
C ALA A 369 -1.98 -21.25 14.60
N THR A 370 -2.76 -21.23 15.69
CA THR A 370 -2.41 -20.46 16.89
C THR A 370 -1.15 -20.99 17.58
N PHE A 371 -0.93 -22.31 17.60
CA PHE A 371 0.32 -22.90 18.10
C PHE A 371 1.53 -22.36 17.33
N ASN A 372 1.47 -22.42 15.99
CA ASN A 372 2.55 -21.95 15.12
C ASN A 372 2.75 -20.43 15.15
N LEU A 373 1.84 -19.66 15.75
CA LEU A 373 2.02 -18.24 16.04
C LEU A 373 2.58 -18.02 17.46
N LEU A 374 1.97 -18.61 18.49
CA LEU A 374 2.31 -18.35 19.90
C LEU A 374 3.74 -18.74 20.25
N VAL A 375 4.26 -19.85 19.70
CA VAL A 375 5.61 -20.30 19.98
C VAL A 375 6.67 -19.31 19.45
N PRO A 376 6.65 -18.88 18.18
CA PRO A 376 7.55 -17.82 17.72
C PRO A 376 7.38 -16.50 18.47
N LEU A 377 6.16 -16.12 18.85
CA LEU A 377 5.92 -14.91 19.62
C LEU A 377 6.55 -14.97 21.01
N ALA A 378 6.54 -16.14 21.65
CA ALA A 378 7.30 -16.35 22.90
C ALA A 378 8.82 -16.18 22.67
N VAL A 379 9.32 -16.68 21.53
CA VAL A 379 10.75 -16.51 21.18
C VAL A 379 11.08 -15.05 20.90
N VAL A 380 10.21 -14.27 20.22
CA VAL A 380 10.45 -12.82 20.01
C VAL A 380 10.54 -12.07 21.33
N ASN A 381 9.72 -12.39 22.34
CA ASN A 381 9.85 -11.83 23.68
C ASN A 381 11.21 -12.18 24.31
N ALA A 382 11.70 -13.42 24.14
CA ALA A 382 13.02 -13.83 24.59
C ALA A 382 14.15 -13.11 23.82
N THR A 383 13.99 -12.95 22.51
CA THR A 383 14.89 -12.20 21.63
C THR A 383 15.07 -10.76 22.10
N LEU A 384 13.99 -10.12 22.59
CA LEU A 384 14.07 -8.75 23.13
C LEU A 384 14.97 -8.68 24.38
N ILE A 385 14.84 -9.64 25.29
CA ILE A 385 15.70 -9.70 26.48
C ILE A 385 17.16 -9.88 26.07
N TYR A 386 17.42 -10.79 25.12
CA TYR A 386 18.75 -11.04 24.59
C TYR A 386 19.34 -9.81 23.89
N SER A 387 18.55 -9.16 23.00
CA SER A 387 18.95 -7.96 22.26
C SER A 387 19.33 -6.80 23.20
N ARG A 388 18.55 -6.56 24.26
CA ARG A 388 18.87 -5.50 25.22
C ARG A 388 20.12 -5.78 26.06
N ARG A 389 20.44 -7.06 26.28
CA ARG A 389 21.61 -7.45 27.03
C ARG A 389 22.90 -7.40 26.21
N ASN A 390 22.83 -7.86 24.94
CA ASN A 390 24.02 -8.00 24.10
C ASN A 390 24.27 -6.80 23.21
N TYR A 391 23.21 -6.04 22.86
CA TYR A 391 23.25 -4.86 22.00
C TYR A 391 22.62 -3.66 22.71
N PRO A 392 23.24 -3.15 23.82
CA PRO A 392 22.68 -2.05 24.61
C PRO A 392 22.67 -0.72 23.86
N ASP A 393 23.59 -0.52 22.91
CA ASP A 393 23.86 0.73 22.19
C ASP A 393 22.93 0.95 20.99
N LEU A 394 22.09 -0.05 20.65
CA LEU A 394 21.11 0.11 19.57
C LEU A 394 20.13 1.25 19.88
N GLU A 395 19.99 2.16 18.95
CA GLU A 395 18.98 3.21 19.02
C GLU A 395 17.56 2.64 18.88
N ARG A 396 16.73 2.90 19.90
CA ARG A 396 15.36 2.38 19.97
C ARG A 396 14.39 3.54 20.04
N GLY A 397 13.60 3.73 18.99
CA GLY A 397 12.56 4.78 18.94
C GLY A 397 11.42 4.54 19.94
N PHE A 398 11.13 3.27 20.24
CA PHE A 398 10.23 2.84 21.30
C PHE A 398 10.93 1.83 22.20
N ARG A 399 10.78 1.99 23.51
CA ARG A 399 11.33 1.05 24.51
C ARG A 399 10.19 0.42 25.31
N MET A 400 10.02 -0.90 25.19
CA MET A 400 9.07 -1.65 26.01
C MET A 400 9.38 -1.45 27.51
N PRO A 401 8.39 -1.09 28.33
CA PRO A 401 8.61 -0.89 29.77
C PRO A 401 8.89 -2.21 30.50
N LEU A 402 9.45 -2.11 31.69
CA LEU A 402 9.64 -3.21 32.65
C LEU A 402 10.38 -4.45 32.08
N VAL A 403 11.29 -4.28 31.12
CA VAL A 403 12.18 -5.38 30.67
C VAL A 403 13.22 -5.66 31.74
N PRO A 404 13.47 -6.93 32.16
CA PRO A 404 13.01 -8.16 31.48
C PRO A 404 11.66 -8.73 31.93
N TRP A 405 10.99 -8.17 32.93
CA TRP A 405 9.82 -8.78 33.56
C TRP A 405 8.62 -8.93 32.61
N LEU A 406 8.28 -7.86 31.86
CA LEU A 406 7.12 -7.90 30.97
C LEU A 406 7.31 -8.88 29.80
N PRO A 407 8.46 -8.97 29.11
CA PRO A 407 8.72 -10.06 28.15
C PRO A 407 8.66 -11.46 28.77
N VAL A 408 9.17 -11.65 30.00
CA VAL A 408 9.05 -12.96 30.69
C VAL A 408 7.59 -13.33 30.93
N ILE A 409 6.77 -12.39 31.38
CA ILE A 409 5.32 -12.60 31.51
C ILE A 409 4.72 -12.93 30.13
N GLY A 410 5.13 -12.25 29.07
CA GLY A 410 4.72 -12.55 27.69
C GLY A 410 5.07 -13.98 27.25
N ILE A 411 6.28 -14.45 27.55
CA ILE A 411 6.70 -15.84 27.26
C ILE A 411 5.78 -16.83 28.00
N LEU A 412 5.64 -16.64 29.31
CA LEU A 412 4.84 -17.55 30.15
C LEU A 412 3.37 -17.53 29.73
N ALA A 413 2.81 -16.37 29.41
CA ALA A 413 1.43 -16.23 28.96
C ALA A 413 1.19 -16.90 27.60
N ASN A 414 2.08 -16.68 26.61
CA ASN A 414 1.99 -17.36 25.32
C ASN A 414 2.05 -18.89 25.48
N LEU A 415 2.98 -19.41 26.29
CA LEU A 415 3.08 -20.85 26.56
C LEU A 415 1.88 -21.38 27.33
N ALA A 416 1.33 -20.61 28.29
CA ALA A 416 0.09 -20.97 28.98
C ALA A 416 -1.12 -21.06 28.05
N LEU A 417 -1.21 -20.16 27.06
CA LEU A 417 -2.26 -20.26 26.03
C LEU A 417 -2.07 -21.52 25.17
N VAL A 418 -0.84 -21.88 24.79
CA VAL A 418 -0.57 -23.11 24.01
C VAL A 418 -1.12 -24.36 24.70
N THR A 419 -0.98 -24.48 26.02
CA THR A 419 -1.49 -25.65 26.77
C THR A 419 -3.02 -25.75 26.81
N ASN A 420 -3.74 -24.68 26.43
CA ASN A 420 -5.20 -24.61 26.40
C ASN A 420 -5.79 -24.65 24.98
N LEU A 421 -4.94 -24.83 23.96
CA LEU A 421 -5.40 -25.03 22.56
C LEU A 421 -5.92 -26.45 22.34
N PRO A 422 -6.73 -26.68 21.28
CA PRO A 422 -7.13 -28.00 20.86
C PRO A 422 -5.93 -28.95 20.66
N PRO A 423 -5.80 -30.03 21.44
CA PRO A 423 -4.57 -30.81 21.51
C PRO A 423 -4.21 -31.51 20.19
N VAL A 424 -5.19 -31.87 19.38
CA VAL A 424 -4.99 -32.47 18.06
C VAL A 424 -4.31 -31.45 17.12
N GLY A 425 -4.77 -30.21 17.11
CA GLY A 425 -4.17 -29.15 16.30
C GLY A 425 -2.72 -28.89 16.71
N VAL A 426 -2.45 -28.83 18.01
CA VAL A 426 -1.10 -28.67 18.55
C VAL A 426 -0.21 -29.84 18.16
N ALA A 427 -0.70 -31.08 18.28
CA ALA A 427 0.06 -32.28 17.91
C ALA A 427 0.43 -32.29 16.42
N VAL A 428 -0.49 -31.91 15.54
CA VAL A 428 -0.22 -31.75 14.11
C VAL A 428 0.83 -30.64 13.89
N GLY A 429 0.69 -29.51 14.59
CA GLY A 429 1.66 -28.39 14.50
C GLY A 429 3.08 -28.82 14.89
N ILE A 430 3.23 -29.48 16.02
CA ILE A 430 4.53 -30.02 16.48
C ILE A 430 5.08 -31.02 15.45
N SER A 431 4.23 -31.94 14.96
CA SER A 431 4.67 -32.97 14.02
C SER A 431 5.19 -32.39 12.70
N VAL A 432 4.50 -31.38 12.17
CA VAL A 432 4.90 -30.70 10.92
C VAL A 432 6.19 -29.90 11.13
N VAL A 433 6.31 -29.14 12.22
CA VAL A 433 7.54 -28.38 12.54
C VAL A 433 8.74 -29.30 12.73
N VAL A 434 8.56 -30.41 13.48
CA VAL A 434 9.63 -31.39 13.69
C VAL A 434 10.02 -32.07 12.37
N PHE A 435 9.04 -32.47 11.55
CA PHE A 435 9.31 -33.07 10.23
C PHE A 435 10.10 -32.14 9.32
N LEU A 436 9.69 -30.87 9.22
CA LEU A 436 10.39 -29.86 8.42
C LEU A 436 11.77 -29.53 9.01
N GLY A 437 11.89 -29.52 10.35
CA GLY A 437 13.17 -29.35 11.02
C GLY A 437 14.15 -30.50 10.75
N LEU A 438 13.67 -31.75 10.75
CA LEU A 438 14.48 -32.90 10.37
C LEU A 438 14.87 -32.86 8.89
N ALA A 439 13.94 -32.46 8.00
CA ALA A 439 14.23 -32.26 6.59
C ALA A 439 15.33 -31.19 6.39
N TYR A 440 15.27 -30.09 7.13
CA TYR A 440 16.31 -29.04 7.11
C TYR A 440 17.68 -29.57 7.60
N LEU A 441 17.72 -30.39 8.65
CA LEU A 441 18.96 -30.98 9.12
C LEU A 441 19.62 -31.89 8.09
N VAL A 442 18.80 -32.58 7.29
CA VAL A 442 19.31 -33.45 6.19
C VAL A 442 19.78 -32.62 4.99
N TRP A 443 19.03 -31.55 4.69
CA TRP A 443 19.34 -30.67 3.57
C TRP A 443 20.54 -29.75 3.85
N GLY A 444 20.69 -29.27 5.10
CA GLY A 444 21.80 -28.41 5.53
C GLY A 444 21.66 -26.93 5.19
N GLY A 445 20.58 -26.51 4.54
CA GLY A 445 20.39 -25.13 4.09
C GLY A 445 20.99 -24.86 2.69
N ALA A 446 20.71 -23.70 2.12
CA ALA A 446 21.36 -23.17 0.93
C ALA A 446 22.41 -22.13 1.32
N PRO A 447 23.51 -21.93 0.57
CA PRO A 447 24.41 -20.79 0.79
C PRO A 447 23.66 -19.47 0.66
N HIS A 448 24.09 -18.45 1.41
CA HIS A 448 23.56 -17.09 1.28
C HIS A 448 23.72 -16.61 -0.17
N VAL A 449 22.79 -15.79 -0.64
CA VAL A 449 22.86 -15.24 -1.99
C VAL A 449 24.11 -14.36 -2.15
N GLU A 450 24.50 -13.64 -1.13
CA GLU A 450 25.71 -12.81 -1.06
C GLU A 450 27.00 -13.65 -1.25
N GLU A 451 27.10 -14.83 -0.61
CA GLU A 451 28.25 -15.74 -0.77
C GLU A 451 28.40 -16.26 -2.21
N LEU A 452 27.30 -16.34 -2.97
CA LEU A 452 27.32 -16.79 -4.38
C LEU A 452 27.80 -15.73 -5.34
N VAL A 453 27.61 -14.45 -5.02
CA VAL A 453 28.10 -13.34 -5.83
C VAL A 453 29.61 -13.21 -5.67
N GLU A 454 30.15 -13.41 -4.47
CA GLU A 454 31.60 -13.47 -4.23
C GLU A 454 32.29 -14.64 -4.94
N GLU A 455 31.63 -15.80 -5.09
CA GLU A 455 32.19 -16.98 -5.72
C GLU A 455 32.25 -16.88 -7.26
N VAL A 456 31.43 -16.01 -7.88
CA VAL A 456 31.35 -15.81 -9.34
C VAL A 456 32.28 -14.69 -9.84
N VAL A 457 32.74 -13.79 -8.95
CA VAL A 457 33.74 -12.76 -9.29
C VAL A 457 35.14 -13.34 -9.08
N PRO A 458 35.96 -13.57 -10.12
CA PRO A 458 37.33 -14.05 -9.92
C PRO A 458 38.14 -13.00 -9.15
N PRO A 459 39.02 -13.43 -8.22
CA PRO A 459 39.79 -12.51 -7.38
C PRO A 459 40.98 -11.93 -8.15
N HIS A 460 40.76 -10.98 -9.05
CA HIS A 460 41.81 -10.27 -9.78
C HIS A 460 41.65 -8.75 -9.75
N LEU A 461 41.49 -8.20 -8.55
CA LEU A 461 41.88 -6.81 -8.26
C LEU A 461 42.47 -6.78 -6.85
N PRO A 462 43.67 -6.23 -6.64
CA PRO A 462 44.24 -6.11 -5.31
C PRO A 462 43.42 -5.09 -4.51
N ALA A 463 42.81 -5.57 -3.42
CA ALA A 463 42.20 -4.74 -2.42
C ALA A 463 43.31 -3.99 -1.66
N GLU A 464 43.68 -2.82 -2.13
CA GLU A 464 44.39 -1.85 -1.29
C GLU A 464 43.35 -0.89 -0.66
N GLY A 465 43.15 -1.06 0.65
CA GLY A 465 42.65 -0.01 1.54
C GLY A 465 41.16 0.11 1.74
N ALA A 466 40.43 -0.98 1.98
CA ALA A 466 39.13 -0.86 2.63
C ALA A 466 39.31 -0.79 4.16
N PRO A 467 38.82 0.24 4.84
CA PRO A 467 38.75 0.22 6.30
C PRO A 467 37.71 -0.85 6.74
N PRO A 468 37.80 -1.40 7.94
CA PRO A 468 36.88 -2.39 8.43
C PRO A 468 35.48 -1.82 8.41
N THR A 469 34.57 -2.49 7.68
CA THR A 469 33.15 -2.16 7.70
C THR A 469 32.57 -2.60 9.04
N ASP A 470 32.58 -1.69 10.01
CA ASP A 470 31.60 -1.72 11.08
C ASP A 470 30.20 -1.73 10.42
N PRO A 471 29.25 -2.51 10.97
CA PRO A 471 27.88 -2.45 10.49
C PRO A 471 27.37 -1.02 10.69
N THR A 472 27.32 -0.28 9.61
CA THR A 472 26.74 1.06 9.61
C THR A 472 25.31 0.94 10.09
N PRO A 473 24.93 1.59 11.21
CA PRO A 473 23.52 1.71 11.57
C PRO A 473 22.82 2.33 10.36
N ALA A 474 21.63 1.82 10.04
CA ALA A 474 20.77 2.45 9.05
C ALA A 474 20.79 3.95 9.34
N ALA A 475 21.34 4.69 8.40
CA ALA A 475 21.48 6.13 8.55
C ALA A 475 20.09 6.67 8.84
N ASP A 476 19.92 7.22 10.04
CA ASP A 476 18.91 8.23 10.25
C ASP A 476 19.03 9.19 9.07
N ALA A 477 17.92 9.55 8.48
CA ALA A 477 17.85 10.77 7.73
C ALA A 477 18.51 11.83 8.63
N VAL A 478 19.77 12.09 8.37
CA VAL A 478 20.40 13.29 8.86
C VAL A 478 19.54 14.37 8.25
N THR A 479 18.69 14.95 9.08
CA THR A 479 18.34 16.35 8.88
C THR A 479 19.67 17.07 8.97
N GLY A 480 20.39 17.08 7.87
CA GLY A 480 21.42 18.05 7.63
C GLY A 480 20.70 19.36 7.63
N ASP A 481 20.75 20.07 8.77
CA ASP A 481 20.78 21.51 8.78
C ASP A 481 22.07 21.93 8.06
N GLU A 482 22.15 21.70 6.77
CA GLU A 482 22.86 22.60 5.91
C GLU A 482 21.93 23.81 5.76
N PRO A 483 22.42 25.03 6.02
CA PRO A 483 21.61 26.23 5.87
C PRO A 483 21.07 26.21 4.44
N ALA A 484 19.75 26.40 4.29
CA ALA A 484 19.11 26.67 3.04
C ALA A 484 19.92 27.75 2.32
N GLY A 485 20.81 27.31 1.44
CA GLY A 485 21.61 28.15 0.61
C GLY A 485 20.75 28.57 -0.57
N GLU A 486 20.57 29.88 -0.68
CA GLU A 486 20.13 30.62 -1.86
C GLU A 486 18.83 30.10 -2.49
N ASP A 487 17.87 31.01 -2.69
CA ASP A 487 16.59 30.83 -3.42
C ASP A 487 16.84 30.51 -4.91
N ARG A 488 17.43 29.34 -5.21
CA ARG A 488 17.68 28.87 -6.57
C ARG A 488 16.44 28.11 -7.06
N PHE A 489 16.05 28.38 -8.30
CA PHE A 489 14.94 27.66 -8.93
C PHE A 489 15.28 26.16 -9.10
N SER A 490 14.41 25.28 -8.57
CA SER A 490 14.61 23.84 -8.55
C SER A 490 13.54 23.12 -9.38
N ILE A 491 13.99 22.25 -10.32
CA ILE A 491 13.09 21.42 -11.11
C ILE A 491 13.36 19.94 -10.87
N LEU A 492 12.32 19.20 -10.48
CA LEU A 492 12.36 17.75 -10.29
C LEU A 492 12.01 17.03 -11.59
N VAL A 493 12.93 16.22 -12.11
CA VAL A 493 12.78 15.47 -13.36
C VAL A 493 12.58 13.99 -13.05
N SER A 494 11.37 13.47 -13.24
CA SER A 494 11.09 12.04 -13.04
C SER A 494 11.37 11.23 -14.31
N VAL A 495 12.33 10.32 -14.24
CA VAL A 495 12.80 9.48 -15.35
C VAL A 495 12.56 8.01 -15.06
N ALA A 496 11.72 7.35 -15.86
CA ALA A 496 11.42 5.93 -15.70
C ALA A 496 12.49 5.01 -16.34
N ARG A 497 13.13 5.47 -17.42
CA ARG A 497 14.15 4.71 -18.20
C ARG A 497 15.44 5.51 -18.29
N PRO A 498 16.59 4.96 -17.83
CA PRO A 498 17.87 5.68 -17.84
C PRO A 498 18.25 6.28 -19.20
N GLU A 499 17.96 5.58 -20.28
CA GLU A 499 18.32 6.00 -21.64
C GLU A 499 17.62 7.29 -22.09
N ARG A 500 16.54 7.68 -21.42
CA ARG A 500 15.79 8.93 -21.68
C ARG A 500 16.16 10.07 -20.74
N ALA A 501 17.14 9.91 -19.86
CA ALA A 501 17.49 10.93 -18.87
C ALA A 501 18.01 12.21 -19.55
N VAL A 502 18.92 12.08 -20.51
CA VAL A 502 19.56 13.24 -21.17
C VAL A 502 18.54 14.18 -21.82
N PRO A 503 17.65 13.75 -22.73
CA PRO A 503 16.67 14.67 -23.34
C PRO A 503 15.71 15.31 -22.34
N TYR A 504 15.38 14.61 -21.24
CA TYR A 504 14.52 15.20 -20.20
C TYR A 504 15.24 16.28 -19.40
N VAL A 505 16.52 16.03 -19.07
CA VAL A 505 17.33 17.01 -18.33
C VAL A 505 17.67 18.22 -19.19
N GLU A 506 17.96 18.05 -20.50
CA GLU A 506 18.13 19.15 -21.44
C GLU A 506 16.88 20.03 -21.50
N LEU A 507 15.68 19.45 -21.67
CA LEU A 507 14.43 20.19 -21.66
C LEU A 507 14.19 20.89 -20.32
N ALA A 508 14.45 20.22 -19.19
CA ALA A 508 14.32 20.78 -17.87
C ALA A 508 15.26 21.97 -17.66
N THR A 509 16.49 21.88 -18.15
CA THR A 509 17.50 22.94 -18.10
C THR A 509 17.04 24.20 -18.85
N GLU A 510 16.51 24.03 -20.06
CA GLU A 510 15.98 25.15 -20.85
C GLU A 510 14.78 25.82 -20.16
N LEU A 511 13.84 25.02 -19.62
CA LEU A 511 12.69 25.53 -18.89
C LEU A 511 13.10 26.24 -17.58
N ALA A 512 14.10 25.73 -16.89
CA ALA A 512 14.58 26.30 -15.63
C ALA A 512 15.40 27.55 -15.82
N ARG A 513 16.23 27.63 -16.86
CA ARG A 513 17.00 28.83 -17.24
C ARG A 513 16.11 30.02 -17.61
N ALA A 514 14.89 29.77 -18.07
CA ALA A 514 13.94 30.86 -18.27
C ALA A 514 13.45 31.49 -16.95
N GLU A 515 13.60 30.79 -15.83
CA GLU A 515 13.20 31.29 -14.50
C GLU A 515 14.40 31.82 -13.68
N ASP A 516 15.58 31.18 -13.78
CA ASP A 516 16.79 31.45 -13.00
C ASP A 516 18.05 31.23 -13.87
N GLU A 517 19.07 32.07 -13.74
CA GLU A 517 20.35 31.94 -14.48
C GLU A 517 21.15 30.70 -14.03
N ASP A 518 21.02 30.27 -12.77
CA ASP A 518 21.73 29.13 -12.18
C ASP A 518 20.77 28.15 -11.50
N PRO A 519 19.92 27.45 -12.27
CA PRO A 519 18.91 26.54 -11.71
C PRO A 519 19.51 25.22 -11.21
N LEU A 520 18.77 24.51 -10.38
CA LEU A 520 19.11 23.16 -9.91
C LEU A 520 18.17 22.12 -10.56
N VAL A 521 18.76 21.13 -11.22
CA VAL A 521 18.01 20.00 -11.82
C VAL A 521 18.17 18.74 -10.96
N ARG A 522 17.08 18.26 -10.38
CA ARG A 522 17.06 17.03 -9.58
C ARG A 522 16.43 15.90 -10.39
N VAL A 523 17.20 14.85 -10.64
CA VAL A 523 16.75 13.70 -11.44
C VAL A 523 16.34 12.55 -10.52
N LEU A 524 15.07 12.18 -10.59
CA LEU A 524 14.49 11.09 -9.81
C LEU A 524 14.24 9.87 -10.70
N ASN A 525 14.93 8.76 -10.45
CA ASN A 525 14.63 7.48 -11.07
C ASN A 525 13.80 6.60 -10.14
N VAL A 526 12.55 6.35 -10.50
CA VAL A 526 11.62 5.57 -9.68
C VAL A 526 11.56 4.12 -10.15
N THR A 527 11.87 3.20 -9.25
CA THR A 527 11.69 1.76 -9.45
C THR A 527 10.44 1.28 -8.72
N HIS A 528 9.37 1.04 -9.49
CA HIS A 528 8.12 0.51 -8.95
C HIS A 528 8.23 -0.96 -8.59
N ILE A 529 7.71 -1.35 -7.41
CA ILE A 529 7.65 -2.74 -6.95
C ILE A 529 6.23 -3.10 -6.48
N PRO A 530 5.74 -4.31 -6.77
CA PRO A 530 4.48 -4.83 -6.22
C PRO A 530 4.54 -5.03 -4.69
N ASP A 531 3.37 -5.04 -4.03
CA ASP A 531 3.25 -5.23 -2.57
C ASP A 531 3.93 -6.50 -2.03
N GLN A 532 4.03 -7.53 -2.87
CA GLN A 532 4.62 -8.82 -2.54
C GLN A 532 6.15 -8.83 -2.57
N THR A 533 6.79 -7.75 -3.06
CA THR A 533 8.23 -7.72 -3.33
C THR A 533 8.97 -7.01 -2.19
N PRO A 534 9.90 -7.66 -1.51
CA PRO A 534 10.81 -7.00 -0.58
C PRO A 534 11.73 -6.01 -1.30
N ASN A 535 11.95 -4.84 -0.71
CA ASN A 535 12.76 -3.75 -1.28
C ASN A 535 14.20 -4.20 -1.55
N GLU A 536 14.74 -5.01 -0.65
CA GLU A 536 16.12 -5.50 -0.68
C GLU A 536 16.42 -6.27 -1.98
N MET A 537 15.40 -6.93 -2.55
CA MET A 537 15.55 -7.72 -3.78
C MET A 537 15.77 -6.87 -5.04
N VAL A 538 15.44 -5.60 -5.00
CA VAL A 538 15.53 -4.69 -6.15
C VAL A 538 16.53 -3.54 -5.95
N ARG A 539 17.11 -3.42 -4.76
CA ARG A 539 18.05 -2.34 -4.40
C ARG A 539 19.21 -2.24 -5.41
N GLU A 540 19.90 -3.34 -5.66
CA GLU A 540 21.01 -3.38 -6.62
C GLU A 540 20.58 -2.94 -8.04
N THR A 541 19.37 -3.32 -8.45
CA THR A 541 18.84 -2.91 -9.77
C THR A 541 18.55 -1.42 -9.81
N ALA A 542 18.04 -0.84 -8.74
CA ALA A 542 17.77 0.58 -8.63
C ALA A 542 19.08 1.39 -8.57
N GLU A 543 20.09 0.91 -7.84
CA GLU A 543 21.43 1.51 -7.77
C GLU A 543 22.07 1.56 -9.16
N LYS A 544 22.10 0.45 -9.87
CA LYS A 544 22.64 0.39 -11.25
C LYS A 544 21.92 1.32 -12.23
N ARG A 545 20.63 1.58 -12.03
CA ARG A 545 19.88 2.53 -12.86
C ARG A 545 20.24 3.97 -12.55
N ALA A 546 20.37 4.33 -11.28
CA ALA A 546 20.80 5.66 -10.88
C ALA A 546 22.23 5.96 -11.34
N GLU A 547 23.17 5.02 -11.12
CA GLU A 547 24.56 5.11 -11.63
C GLU A 547 24.58 5.27 -13.16
N ARG A 548 23.74 4.52 -13.88
CA ARG A 548 23.68 4.64 -15.35
C ARG A 548 23.17 6.01 -15.80
N ILE A 549 22.23 6.62 -15.06
CA ILE A 549 21.79 8.00 -15.33
C ILE A 549 22.93 8.97 -15.08
N GLU A 550 23.65 8.88 -13.96
CA GLU A 550 24.81 9.72 -13.65
C GLU A 550 25.87 9.64 -14.75
N GLU A 551 26.20 8.43 -15.22
CA GLU A 551 27.13 8.22 -16.34
C GLU A 551 26.65 8.94 -17.61
N LEU A 552 25.37 8.75 -18.01
CA LEU A 552 24.82 9.36 -19.22
C LEU A 552 24.78 10.87 -19.17
N LEU A 553 24.48 11.47 -18.01
CA LEU A 553 24.48 12.91 -17.83
C LEU A 553 25.91 13.48 -17.84
N ALA A 554 26.88 12.75 -17.29
CA ALA A 554 28.29 13.11 -17.35
C ALA A 554 28.86 13.03 -18.78
N GLU A 555 28.46 12.01 -19.56
CA GLU A 555 28.82 11.86 -20.98
C GLU A 555 28.24 12.99 -21.86
N ALA A 556 27.06 13.52 -21.50
CA ALA A 556 26.35 14.55 -22.25
C ALA A 556 26.88 15.98 -21.98
N GLU A 557 27.81 16.15 -21.01
CA GLU A 557 28.41 17.47 -20.65
C GLU A 557 27.36 18.56 -20.37
N ILE A 558 26.28 18.20 -19.60
CA ILE A 558 25.21 19.14 -19.29
C ILE A 558 25.72 20.27 -18.39
N ASP A 559 25.50 21.51 -18.83
CA ASP A 559 26.00 22.74 -18.20
C ASP A 559 25.00 23.27 -17.15
N VAL A 560 24.62 22.42 -16.17
CA VAL A 560 23.80 22.80 -15.02
C VAL A 560 24.09 21.82 -13.87
N GLU A 561 23.92 22.28 -12.64
CA GLU A 561 24.07 21.42 -11.48
C GLU A 561 22.94 20.35 -11.46
N CYS A 562 23.34 19.08 -11.59
CA CYS A 562 22.41 17.94 -11.58
C CYS A 562 22.67 17.04 -10.38
N SER A 563 21.63 16.66 -9.64
CA SER A 563 21.66 15.57 -8.67
C SER A 563 20.83 14.40 -9.15
N VAL A 564 21.27 13.17 -8.93
CA VAL A 564 20.55 11.96 -9.32
C VAL A 564 20.20 11.12 -8.10
N GLU A 565 18.92 10.80 -7.96
CA GLU A 565 18.40 9.97 -6.88
C GLU A 565 17.64 8.77 -7.44
N GLY A 566 17.89 7.59 -6.87
CA GLY A 566 17.15 6.38 -7.18
C GLY A 566 16.17 6.05 -6.07
N HIS A 567 14.89 5.93 -6.38
CA HIS A 567 13.87 5.54 -5.40
C HIS A 567 13.27 4.18 -5.72
N ILE A 568 12.92 3.43 -4.67
CA ILE A 568 12.13 2.20 -4.75
C ILE A 568 10.80 2.47 -4.07
N CYS A 569 9.70 2.35 -4.79
CA CYS A 569 8.39 2.67 -4.25
C CYS A 569 7.29 1.71 -4.70
N ARG A 570 6.15 1.75 -4.00
CA ARG A 570 4.92 1.03 -4.36
C ARG A 570 3.89 1.93 -5.03
N ASP A 571 3.99 3.23 -4.84
CA ASP A 571 3.13 4.24 -5.47
C ASP A 571 4.02 5.32 -6.10
N VAL A 572 4.20 5.22 -7.41
CA VAL A 572 5.05 6.14 -8.19
C VAL A 572 4.57 7.58 -8.10
N ALA A 573 3.24 7.80 -8.12
CA ALA A 573 2.69 9.14 -8.07
C ALA A 573 2.90 9.78 -6.69
N PHE A 574 2.73 9.01 -5.63
CA PHE A 574 2.99 9.46 -4.26
C PHE A 574 4.47 9.81 -4.08
N ASP A 575 5.37 8.99 -4.58
CA ASP A 575 6.81 9.18 -4.48
C ASP A 575 7.25 10.48 -5.15
N ILE A 576 6.88 10.69 -6.41
CA ILE A 576 7.18 11.94 -7.15
C ILE A 576 6.65 13.17 -6.41
N VAL A 577 5.41 13.12 -5.91
CA VAL A 577 4.79 14.24 -5.18
C VAL A 577 5.47 14.50 -3.84
N GLN A 578 5.85 13.44 -3.14
CA GLN A 578 6.51 13.56 -1.84
C GLN A 578 7.93 14.11 -1.99
N THR A 579 8.71 13.57 -2.93
CA THR A 579 10.05 14.10 -3.24
C THR A 579 9.99 15.57 -3.63
N ALA A 580 9.01 15.97 -4.46
CA ALA A 580 8.82 17.38 -4.81
C ALA A 580 8.52 18.28 -3.60
N ARG A 581 7.89 17.75 -2.55
CA ARG A 581 7.64 18.49 -1.29
C ARG A 581 8.86 18.56 -0.41
N ASP A 582 9.55 17.44 -0.23
CA ASP A 582 10.69 17.32 0.67
C ASP A 582 11.88 18.15 0.16
N GLU A 583 12.03 18.18 -1.17
CA GLU A 583 13.06 18.95 -1.87
C GLU A 583 12.63 20.38 -2.26
N ALA A 584 11.42 20.80 -1.86
CA ALA A 584 10.85 22.11 -2.17
C ALA A 584 10.93 22.48 -3.66
N ALA A 585 10.68 21.53 -4.58
CA ALA A 585 10.78 21.73 -6.00
C ALA A 585 9.76 22.76 -6.52
N ASP A 586 10.21 23.73 -7.33
CA ASP A 586 9.35 24.75 -7.95
C ASP A 586 8.54 24.20 -9.11
N ARG A 587 9.06 23.18 -9.80
CA ARG A 587 8.38 22.49 -10.91
C ARG A 587 8.71 21.00 -10.91
N ILE A 588 7.82 20.23 -11.52
CA ILE A 588 8.03 18.80 -11.84
C ILE A 588 8.00 18.65 -13.35
N LEU A 589 8.95 17.90 -13.93
CA LEU A 589 8.93 17.45 -15.31
C LEU A 589 8.89 15.92 -15.34
N MET A 590 7.92 15.34 -16.05
CA MET A 590 7.83 13.91 -16.21
C MET A 590 7.25 13.49 -17.57
N GLY A 591 7.56 12.28 -18.01
CA GLY A 591 6.97 11.71 -19.20
C GLY A 591 5.48 11.43 -19.02
N TYR A 592 4.69 11.63 -20.06
CA TYR A 592 3.28 11.22 -20.05
C TYR A 592 3.20 9.69 -20.16
N PRO A 593 2.69 8.97 -19.14
CA PRO A 593 2.69 7.50 -19.13
C PRO A 593 1.70 6.94 -20.13
N GLU A 594 2.14 5.94 -20.94
CA GLU A 594 1.35 5.31 -21.97
C GLU A 594 0.27 4.37 -21.41
N GLU A 595 0.65 3.54 -20.45
CA GLU A 595 -0.21 2.48 -19.90
C GLU A 595 -0.84 2.83 -18.54
N HIS A 596 -0.31 3.84 -17.84
CA HIS A 596 -0.68 4.16 -16.45
C HIS A 596 -1.09 5.63 -16.31
N GLN A 597 -2.11 6.06 -17.06
CA GLN A 597 -2.65 7.44 -17.02
C GLN A 597 -3.05 7.89 -15.61
N SER A 598 -3.39 6.94 -14.72
CA SER A 598 -3.69 7.20 -13.32
C SER A 598 -2.53 7.84 -12.54
N ILE A 599 -1.25 7.56 -12.93
CA ILE A 599 -0.07 8.18 -12.33
C ILE A 599 -0.05 9.68 -12.66
N ALA A 600 -0.19 10.03 -13.96
CA ALA A 600 -0.23 11.42 -14.39
C ALA A 600 -1.36 12.19 -13.72
N GLU A 601 -2.58 11.62 -13.66
CA GLU A 601 -3.70 12.22 -12.95
C GLU A 601 -3.42 12.42 -11.47
N SER A 602 -2.82 11.43 -10.80
CA SER A 602 -2.53 11.53 -9.37
C SER A 602 -1.46 12.59 -9.07
N VAL A 603 -0.42 12.70 -9.90
CA VAL A 603 0.59 13.75 -9.78
C VAL A 603 -0.02 15.12 -10.08
N GLU A 604 -0.79 15.26 -11.17
CA GLU A 604 -1.47 16.51 -11.54
C GLU A 604 -2.33 17.09 -10.39
N TYR A 605 -3.05 16.21 -9.66
CA TYR A 605 -3.95 16.65 -8.59
C TYR A 605 -3.28 16.87 -7.24
N ASN A 606 -2.15 16.23 -6.95
CA ASN A 606 -1.53 16.23 -5.62
C ASN A 606 -0.18 16.96 -5.55
N ALA A 607 0.41 17.34 -6.70
CA ALA A 607 1.70 18.04 -6.74
C ALA A 607 1.63 19.37 -5.97
N PRO A 608 2.70 19.71 -5.21
CA PRO A 608 2.79 20.99 -4.51
C PRO A 608 3.07 22.17 -5.45
N CYS A 609 3.61 21.91 -6.63
CA CYS A 609 4.06 22.87 -7.62
C CYS A 609 3.48 22.57 -9.01
N GLY A 610 3.82 23.38 -10.01
CA GLY A 610 3.40 23.15 -11.40
C GLY A 610 4.06 21.92 -11.99
N VAL A 611 3.31 21.15 -12.81
CA VAL A 611 3.79 19.92 -13.43
C VAL A 611 3.80 20.03 -14.93
N PHE A 612 4.92 19.67 -15.54
CA PHE A 612 5.08 19.47 -16.98
C PHE A 612 5.01 17.98 -17.32
N PHE A 613 4.11 17.62 -18.20
CA PHE A 613 4.06 16.29 -18.80
C PHE A 613 4.55 16.38 -20.24
N THR A 614 5.49 15.52 -20.63
CA THR A 614 6.08 15.57 -21.95
C THR A 614 5.96 14.25 -22.71
N SER A 615 5.90 14.37 -24.04
CA SER A 615 5.90 13.24 -24.98
C SER A 615 6.81 13.57 -26.17
N ASN A 616 7.48 12.56 -26.74
CA ASN A 616 8.40 12.69 -27.88
C ASN A 616 9.58 13.67 -27.62
N VAL A 617 10.13 13.67 -26.42
CA VAL A 617 11.24 14.58 -26.04
C VAL A 617 12.45 14.41 -26.96
N ASP A 618 12.75 13.18 -27.39
CA ASP A 618 13.87 12.85 -28.27
C ASP A 618 13.83 13.63 -29.62
N ALA A 619 12.67 14.20 -29.97
CA ALA A 619 12.46 14.97 -31.20
C ALA A 619 12.61 16.51 -31.03
N ILE A 620 12.90 16.99 -29.82
CA ILE A 620 12.94 18.44 -29.53
C ILE A 620 14.13 19.12 -30.24
N GLY A 621 15.30 18.50 -30.28
CA GLY A 621 16.53 19.17 -30.74
C GLY A 621 16.76 20.45 -29.92
N ASN A 622 17.31 21.53 -30.56
CA ASN A 622 17.42 22.82 -29.93
C ASN A 622 16.03 23.51 -29.89
N LEU A 623 15.64 24.02 -28.72
CA LEU A 623 14.40 24.74 -28.48
C LEU A 623 14.50 26.13 -29.13
N THR A 624 14.07 26.29 -30.37
CA THR A 624 14.10 27.55 -31.11
C THR A 624 12.71 27.99 -31.55
N THR A 625 11.73 27.11 -31.49
CA THR A 625 10.34 27.34 -31.94
C THR A 625 9.35 26.77 -30.97
N ILE A 626 8.44 27.57 -30.47
CA ILE A 626 7.37 27.20 -29.55
C ILE A 626 6.01 27.39 -30.20
N ASN A 627 5.23 26.34 -30.27
CA ASN A 627 3.84 26.37 -30.71
C ASN A 627 2.92 26.35 -29.49
N ILE A 628 2.04 27.33 -29.32
CA ILE A 628 1.10 27.39 -28.21
C ILE A 628 -0.35 27.44 -28.72
N GLY A 629 -1.21 26.55 -28.20
CA GLY A 629 -2.65 26.60 -28.47
C GLY A 629 -3.32 27.75 -27.72
N ALA A 630 -4.15 28.58 -28.38
CA ALA A 630 -4.86 29.70 -27.77
C ALA A 630 -6.09 29.26 -26.92
N GLY A 631 -6.01 28.16 -26.19
CA GLY A 631 -7.10 27.61 -25.37
C GLY A 631 -7.24 28.36 -24.04
N GLY A 632 -8.29 29.13 -23.84
CA GLY A 632 -8.55 29.84 -22.58
C GLY A 632 -8.93 28.90 -21.43
N GLY A 633 -8.06 28.75 -20.45
CA GLY A 633 -8.31 27.99 -19.21
C GLY A 633 -7.27 28.32 -18.16
N PRO A 634 -7.48 27.97 -16.86
CA PRO A 634 -6.56 28.37 -15.79
C PRO A 634 -5.13 27.86 -16.00
N HIS A 635 -4.97 26.64 -16.53
CA HIS A 635 -3.64 26.10 -16.83
C HIS A 635 -2.98 26.74 -18.05
N HIS A 636 -3.77 27.14 -19.05
CA HIS A 636 -3.29 27.91 -20.18
C HIS A 636 -2.79 29.30 -19.73
N LEU A 637 -3.60 30.00 -18.93
CA LEU A 637 -3.21 31.30 -18.40
C LEU A 637 -1.96 31.25 -17.51
N ALA A 638 -1.83 30.17 -16.72
CA ALA A 638 -0.64 29.94 -15.89
C ALA A 638 0.62 29.51 -16.70
N LEU A 639 0.44 29.02 -17.93
CA LEU A 639 1.52 28.68 -18.85
C LEU A 639 2.10 29.93 -19.55
N LEU A 640 1.28 30.97 -19.81
CA LEU A 640 1.68 32.15 -20.58
C LEU A 640 2.89 32.89 -20.03
N PRO A 641 3.07 33.12 -18.72
CA PRO A 641 4.28 33.72 -18.17
C PRO A 641 5.55 32.95 -18.51
N ILE A 642 5.48 31.61 -18.52
CA ILE A 642 6.63 30.77 -18.85
C ILE A 642 6.98 30.92 -20.35
N VAL A 643 5.97 30.86 -21.22
CA VAL A 643 6.15 31.05 -22.67
C VAL A 643 6.68 32.46 -22.98
N ASN A 644 6.20 33.48 -22.25
CA ASN A 644 6.70 34.84 -22.41
C ASN A 644 8.20 34.95 -22.09
N LYS A 645 8.65 34.32 -21.00
CA LYS A 645 10.08 34.30 -20.62
C LYS A 645 10.93 33.56 -21.67
N LEU A 646 10.46 32.39 -22.15
CA LEU A 646 11.15 31.67 -23.23
C LEU A 646 11.27 32.53 -24.50
N GLY A 647 10.18 33.20 -24.89
CA GLY A 647 10.21 34.11 -26.03
C GLY A 647 11.17 35.30 -25.87
N GLN A 648 11.37 35.80 -24.65
CA GLN A 648 12.38 36.83 -24.35
C GLN A 648 13.83 36.35 -24.49
N LEU A 649 14.06 35.02 -24.35
CA LEU A 649 15.36 34.40 -24.60
C LEU A 649 15.67 34.22 -26.10
N GLY A 650 14.74 34.50 -26.98
CA GLY A 650 14.95 34.52 -28.43
C GLY A 650 14.20 33.44 -29.21
N ASP A 651 13.30 32.69 -28.53
CA ASP A 651 12.49 31.68 -29.19
C ASP A 651 11.37 32.28 -30.06
N GLU A 652 11.12 31.68 -31.22
CA GLU A 652 10.00 32.08 -32.10
C GLU A 652 8.69 31.47 -31.60
N ILE A 653 7.68 32.32 -31.30
CA ILE A 653 6.40 31.86 -30.74
C ILE A 653 5.28 31.85 -31.80
N HIS A 654 4.67 30.70 -32.00
CA HIS A 654 3.50 30.52 -32.88
C HIS A 654 2.24 30.28 -32.04
N VAL A 655 1.33 31.25 -32.04
CA VAL A 655 0.01 31.11 -31.36
C VAL A 655 -0.99 30.50 -32.31
N ILE A 656 -1.56 29.35 -31.95
CA ILE A 656 -2.46 28.57 -32.77
C ILE A 656 -3.90 28.73 -32.27
N SER A 657 -4.75 29.34 -33.10
CA SER A 657 -6.19 29.46 -32.85
C SER A 657 -6.97 28.52 -33.77
N ILE A 658 -7.80 27.68 -33.21
CA ILE A 658 -8.58 26.68 -33.94
C ILE A 658 -10.04 27.12 -34.04
N ASP A 659 -10.57 27.12 -35.26
CA ASP A 659 -12.00 27.34 -35.59
C ASP A 659 -12.63 25.98 -35.90
N PRO A 660 -13.36 25.36 -34.95
CA PRO A 660 -13.87 24.00 -35.16
C PRO A 660 -15.04 23.99 -36.18
N VAL A 661 -14.93 23.15 -37.20
CA VAL A 661 -15.92 23.02 -38.32
C VAL A 661 -17.29 22.54 -37.82
N ARG A 662 -17.42 21.96 -36.63
CA ARG A 662 -18.67 21.48 -36.02
C ARG A 662 -19.01 22.22 -34.74
N GLY A 663 -19.50 23.51 -34.88
CA GLY A 663 -20.25 24.18 -33.82
C GLY A 663 -19.49 24.38 -32.48
N GLY A 664 -18.27 24.91 -32.51
CA GLY A 664 -17.51 25.38 -31.36
C GLY A 664 -17.47 26.92 -31.29
N VAL A 665 -17.10 27.46 -30.12
CA VAL A 665 -16.82 28.89 -29.95
C VAL A 665 -15.37 29.12 -30.31
N LYS A 666 -15.07 30.14 -31.15
CA LYS A 666 -13.69 30.58 -31.44
C LYS A 666 -12.96 30.90 -30.14
N GLU A 667 -11.77 30.34 -29.95
CA GLU A 667 -10.97 30.58 -28.77
C GLU A 667 -10.44 32.02 -28.72
N PRO A 668 -10.42 32.68 -27.56
CA PRO A 668 -9.98 34.06 -27.46
C PRO A 668 -8.46 34.16 -27.59
N VAL A 669 -7.99 34.59 -28.75
CA VAL A 669 -6.56 34.85 -29.01
C VAL A 669 -6.09 36.11 -28.29
N ASP A 670 -7.01 37.03 -27.99
CA ASP A 670 -6.69 38.36 -27.45
C ASP A 670 -6.00 38.31 -26.06
N GLU A 671 -6.41 37.37 -25.20
CA GLU A 671 -5.76 37.17 -23.87
C GLU A 671 -4.34 36.63 -24.03
N THR A 672 -4.13 35.66 -24.91
CA THR A 672 -2.82 35.08 -25.19
C THR A 672 -1.88 36.14 -25.79
N MET A 673 -2.35 36.92 -26.76
CA MET A 673 -1.55 37.99 -27.38
C MET A 673 -1.23 39.14 -26.42
N ALA A 674 -2.16 39.47 -25.50
CA ALA A 674 -1.89 40.47 -24.48
C ALA A 674 -0.80 40.04 -23.50
N ALA A 675 -0.76 38.74 -23.14
CA ALA A 675 0.27 38.18 -22.26
C ALA A 675 1.64 38.02 -22.91
N LEU A 676 1.69 37.94 -24.25
CA LEU A 676 2.93 37.83 -25.05
C LEU A 676 3.34 39.17 -25.70
N SER A 677 2.80 40.31 -25.22
CA SER A 677 3.05 41.63 -25.78
C SER A 677 4.52 42.07 -25.76
N ASP A 678 5.33 41.49 -24.88
CA ASP A 678 6.74 41.83 -24.66
C ASP A 678 7.71 40.99 -25.52
N VAL A 679 7.19 40.02 -26.30
CA VAL A 679 7.96 39.15 -27.18
C VAL A 679 7.99 39.72 -28.60
N GLU A 680 9.16 39.87 -29.18
CA GLU A 680 9.33 40.48 -30.50
C GLU A 680 8.85 39.59 -31.66
N SER A 681 8.95 38.25 -31.54
CA SER A 681 8.68 37.27 -32.59
C SER A 681 7.48 36.42 -32.30
N VAL A 682 6.24 36.96 -32.41
CA VAL A 682 4.99 36.22 -32.24
C VAL A 682 4.21 36.15 -33.53
N GLN A 683 3.89 34.95 -34.01
CA GLN A 683 3.05 34.74 -35.20
C GLN A 683 1.74 34.05 -34.80
N VAL A 684 0.61 34.50 -35.41
CA VAL A 684 -0.72 33.94 -35.14
C VAL A 684 -1.22 33.09 -36.31
N HIS A 685 -1.55 31.83 -36.07
CA HIS A 685 -2.09 30.92 -37.02
C HIS A 685 -3.60 30.65 -36.73
N ASN A 686 -4.49 31.06 -37.67
CA ASN A 686 -5.91 30.74 -37.59
C ASN A 686 -6.20 29.54 -38.50
N VAL A 687 -6.61 28.41 -37.93
CA VAL A 687 -6.79 27.16 -38.65
C VAL A 687 -8.20 26.60 -38.43
N SER A 688 -8.85 26.16 -39.51
CA SER A 688 -10.10 25.41 -39.40
C SER A 688 -9.82 23.92 -39.47
N ALA A 689 -10.18 23.18 -38.41
CA ALA A 689 -9.91 21.75 -38.30
C ALA A 689 -11.12 20.96 -37.77
N SER A 690 -11.12 19.63 -37.99
CA SER A 690 -12.16 18.71 -37.52
C SER A 690 -12.21 18.64 -35.99
N THR A 691 -11.06 18.63 -35.35
CA THR A 691 -10.87 18.68 -33.90
C THR A 691 -9.78 19.67 -33.52
N VAL A 692 -9.77 20.10 -32.26
CA VAL A 692 -8.72 20.99 -31.74
C VAL A 692 -7.36 20.29 -31.82
N ALA A 693 -7.28 19.01 -31.51
CA ALA A 693 -6.04 18.25 -31.56
C ALA A 693 -5.46 18.15 -32.99
N ASP A 694 -6.30 17.85 -34.01
CA ASP A 694 -5.85 17.80 -35.42
C ASP A 694 -5.29 19.14 -35.87
N GLY A 695 -5.95 20.24 -35.49
CA GLY A 695 -5.54 21.59 -35.86
C GLY A 695 -4.20 21.97 -35.22
N LEU A 696 -4.02 21.73 -33.94
CA LEU A 696 -2.77 22.02 -33.21
C LEU A 696 -1.60 21.25 -33.82
N ILE A 697 -1.75 19.94 -34.03
CA ILE A 697 -0.69 19.09 -34.56
C ILE A 697 -0.35 19.44 -36.01
N SER A 698 -1.37 19.74 -36.86
CA SER A 698 -1.10 20.10 -38.25
C SER A 698 -0.20 21.34 -38.39
N VAL A 699 -0.39 22.36 -37.55
CA VAL A 699 0.45 23.56 -37.52
C VAL A 699 1.82 23.26 -36.93
N ALA A 700 1.89 22.53 -35.81
CA ALA A 700 3.14 22.16 -35.18
C ALA A 700 4.04 21.30 -36.09
N VAL A 701 3.48 20.41 -36.90
CA VAL A 701 4.22 19.66 -37.93
C VAL A 701 4.81 20.59 -38.97
N GLY A 702 4.05 21.63 -39.39
CA GLY A 702 4.50 22.59 -40.40
C GLY A 702 5.59 23.55 -39.90
N ASN A 703 5.50 24.00 -38.67
CA ASN A 703 6.45 24.96 -38.07
C ASN A 703 7.68 24.25 -37.47
N GLY A 704 7.52 22.98 -37.06
CA GLY A 704 8.50 22.30 -36.18
C GLY A 704 8.45 22.81 -34.75
N GLY A 705 9.40 22.37 -33.92
CA GLY A 705 9.55 22.81 -32.54
C GLY A 705 8.58 22.18 -31.54
N LEU A 706 8.53 22.71 -30.33
CA LEU A 706 7.78 22.19 -29.20
C LEU A 706 6.32 22.69 -29.20
N LEU A 707 5.34 21.80 -29.06
CA LEU A 707 3.95 22.19 -28.85
C LEU A 707 3.64 22.25 -27.35
N MET A 708 3.32 23.45 -26.84
CA MET A 708 2.94 23.67 -25.44
C MET A 708 1.44 23.89 -25.29
N ILE A 709 0.80 23.17 -24.38
CA ILE A 709 -0.64 23.31 -24.08
C ILE A 709 -0.89 23.26 -22.57
N GLY A 710 -1.95 23.92 -22.11
CA GLY A 710 -2.45 23.79 -20.74
C GLY A 710 -3.22 22.50 -20.55
N ALA A 711 -3.09 21.87 -19.39
CA ALA A 711 -3.88 20.71 -19.00
C ALA A 711 -5.38 21.04 -18.91
N THR A 712 -6.24 20.02 -19.04
CA THR A 712 -7.69 20.18 -18.94
C THR A 712 -8.20 19.40 -17.73
N ARG A 713 -8.64 20.11 -16.68
CA ARG A 713 -9.28 19.49 -15.51
C ARG A 713 -10.77 19.27 -15.77
N ASP A 714 -11.08 18.34 -16.66
CA ASP A 714 -12.46 17.83 -16.74
C ASP A 714 -12.74 16.86 -15.59
N ARG A 715 -14.00 16.80 -15.10
CA ARG A 715 -14.40 15.87 -14.04
C ARG A 715 -13.97 14.44 -14.40
N ARG A 716 -13.35 13.70 -13.47
CA ARG A 716 -12.84 12.32 -13.69
C ARG A 716 -13.80 11.43 -14.48
N LEU A 717 -15.10 11.50 -14.18
CA LEU A 717 -16.16 10.76 -14.91
C LEU A 717 -16.29 11.16 -16.38
N ARG A 718 -16.12 12.44 -16.71
CA ARG A 718 -16.22 12.94 -18.08
C ARG A 718 -14.98 12.60 -18.89
N ARG A 719 -13.80 12.71 -18.26
CA ARG A 719 -12.52 12.31 -18.86
C ARG A 719 -12.52 10.80 -19.16
N TRP A 720 -13.02 9.99 -18.22
CA TRP A 720 -13.13 8.54 -18.39
C TRP A 720 -14.08 8.12 -19.54
N VAL A 721 -15.18 8.86 -19.77
CA VAL A 721 -16.19 8.53 -20.80
C VAL A 721 -15.84 9.12 -22.17
N PHE A 722 -15.26 10.34 -22.21
CA PHE A 722 -15.11 11.11 -23.46
C PHE A 722 -13.65 11.42 -23.82
N GLY A 723 -12.67 11.08 -22.96
CA GLY A 723 -11.28 11.50 -23.08
C GLY A 723 -11.10 13.02 -22.87
N SER A 724 -9.85 13.47 -22.76
CA SER A 724 -9.49 14.89 -22.71
C SER A 724 -8.87 15.37 -24.03
N THR A 725 -8.87 16.69 -24.27
CA THR A 725 -8.16 17.25 -25.43
C THR A 725 -6.65 16.98 -25.34
N PRO A 726 -5.98 17.14 -24.19
CA PRO A 726 -4.57 16.77 -24.04
C PRO A 726 -4.27 15.30 -24.37
N ASP A 727 -5.09 14.34 -23.92
CA ASP A 727 -4.90 12.92 -24.24
C ASP A 727 -4.91 12.68 -25.76
N ARG A 728 -5.85 13.29 -26.48
CA ARG A 728 -5.94 13.20 -27.95
C ARG A 728 -4.76 13.88 -28.66
N VAL A 729 -4.29 15.02 -28.12
CA VAL A 729 -3.12 15.71 -28.68
C VAL A 729 -1.90 14.80 -28.55
N ILE A 730 -1.69 14.14 -27.41
CA ILE A 730 -0.57 13.21 -27.19
C ILE A 730 -0.64 12.04 -28.17
N ASP A 731 -1.82 11.42 -28.33
CA ASP A 731 -2.00 10.26 -29.22
C ASP A 731 -1.63 10.62 -30.67
N ILE A 732 -2.17 11.73 -31.18
CA ILE A 732 -1.89 12.19 -32.56
C ILE A 732 -0.43 12.68 -32.70
N ALA A 733 0.09 13.41 -31.70
CA ALA A 733 1.47 13.91 -31.69
C ALA A 733 2.50 12.79 -31.73
N ARG A 734 2.20 11.68 -31.04
CA ARG A 734 3.07 10.51 -31.02
C ARG A 734 3.18 9.85 -32.38
N GLU A 735 2.05 9.75 -33.11
CA GLU A 735 2.04 9.23 -34.49
C GLU A 735 2.75 10.18 -35.46
N ALA A 736 2.61 11.50 -35.23
CA ALA A 736 3.21 12.54 -36.07
C ALA A 736 4.67 12.89 -35.73
N GLY A 737 5.22 12.34 -34.63
CA GLY A 737 6.58 12.66 -34.14
C GLY A 737 6.73 14.08 -33.60
N VAL A 738 5.66 14.75 -33.20
CA VAL A 738 5.68 16.12 -32.66
C VAL A 738 5.97 16.08 -31.17
N PRO A 739 6.99 16.81 -30.64
CA PRO A 739 7.21 16.94 -29.22
C PRO A 739 6.13 17.80 -28.57
N VAL A 740 5.56 17.32 -27.47
CA VAL A 740 4.47 18.00 -26.75
C VAL A 740 4.84 18.17 -25.28
N LEU A 741 4.51 19.34 -24.74
CA LEU A 741 4.61 19.68 -23.32
C LEU A 741 3.23 20.15 -22.81
N ILE A 742 2.69 19.43 -21.84
CA ILE A 742 1.43 19.78 -21.18
C ILE A 742 1.74 20.37 -19.81
N TYR A 743 1.21 21.54 -19.52
CA TYR A 743 1.40 22.19 -18.24
C TYR A 743 0.16 22.14 -17.36
N ALA A 744 0.31 21.64 -16.15
CA ALA A 744 -0.69 21.65 -15.08
C ALA A 744 -0.20 22.55 -13.93
N SER A 745 -0.86 23.67 -13.69
CA SER A 745 -0.53 24.55 -12.57
C SER A 745 -0.92 23.90 -11.23
N SER A 746 -0.16 24.20 -10.16
CA SER A 746 -0.46 23.75 -8.81
C SER A 746 -1.85 24.21 -8.34
N SER A 747 -2.62 23.32 -7.73
CA SER A 747 -3.92 23.65 -7.17
C SER A 747 -3.82 23.88 -5.67
N GLY A 748 -3.77 25.16 -5.25
CA GLY A 748 -4.10 25.54 -3.87
C GLY A 748 -5.56 25.22 -3.52
N VAL A 749 -5.95 25.33 -2.25
CA VAL A 749 -7.34 25.11 -1.79
C VAL A 749 -8.33 26.04 -2.52
N SER A 750 -7.91 27.27 -2.87
CA SER A 750 -8.70 28.20 -3.70
C SER A 750 -8.87 27.69 -5.14
N GLY A 751 -7.84 27.12 -5.75
CA GLY A 751 -7.91 26.57 -7.10
C GLY A 751 -8.90 25.41 -7.21
N ARG A 752 -9.03 24.55 -6.19
CA ARG A 752 -10.05 23.49 -6.17
C ARG A 752 -11.48 24.02 -6.16
N ILE A 753 -11.73 25.15 -5.49
CA ILE A 753 -13.04 25.80 -5.46
C ILE A 753 -13.30 26.51 -6.79
N GLU A 754 -12.29 27.15 -7.37
CA GLU A 754 -12.35 27.81 -8.68
C GLU A 754 -12.61 26.80 -9.79
N ASP A 755 -11.94 25.65 -9.79
CA ASP A 755 -12.18 24.56 -10.74
C ASP A 755 -13.62 24.01 -10.66
N TYR A 756 -14.20 23.98 -9.47
CA TYR A 756 -15.59 23.55 -9.27
C TYR A 756 -16.60 24.58 -9.78
N LEU A 757 -16.26 25.86 -9.66
CA LEU A 757 -17.12 26.99 -10.05
C LEU A 757 -16.86 27.46 -11.48
N TYR A 758 -15.70 27.16 -12.09
CA TYR A 758 -15.29 27.59 -13.42
C TYR A 758 -16.30 27.22 -14.54
N PRO A 759 -16.88 26.01 -14.59
CA PRO A 759 -17.93 25.70 -15.59
C PRO A 759 -19.19 26.56 -15.41
N VAL A 760 -19.52 26.93 -14.17
CA VAL A 760 -20.65 27.81 -13.84
C VAL A 760 -20.29 29.25 -14.20
N TYR A 761 -19.09 29.69 -13.88
CA TYR A 761 -18.54 31.00 -14.26
C TYR A 761 -18.52 31.16 -15.79
N ARG A 762 -17.97 30.19 -16.53
CA ARG A 762 -17.91 30.19 -17.99
C ARG A 762 -19.32 30.18 -18.63
N TYR A 763 -20.26 29.45 -18.06
CA TYR A 763 -21.66 29.45 -18.50
C TYR A 763 -22.34 30.81 -18.24
N LEU A 764 -22.14 31.42 -17.08
CA LEU A 764 -22.70 32.72 -16.74
C LEU A 764 -22.04 33.85 -17.54
N HIS A 765 -20.71 33.81 -17.70
CA HIS A 765 -19.96 34.79 -18.51
C HIS A 765 -20.42 34.78 -19.95
N ARG A 766 -20.61 33.61 -20.60
CA ARG A 766 -21.16 33.49 -21.96
C ARG A 766 -22.58 34.03 -22.08
N ARG A 767 -23.43 33.88 -21.08
CA ARG A 767 -24.82 34.40 -21.10
C ARG A 767 -24.93 35.89 -20.74
N LEU A 768 -23.98 36.43 -19.99
CA LEU A 768 -23.99 37.80 -19.50
C LEU A 768 -23.13 38.74 -20.35
N ALA A 769 -22.11 38.25 -21.05
CA ALA A 769 -21.28 39.03 -21.97
C ALA A 769 -22.05 39.57 -23.18
N ASP A 770 -23.11 38.88 -23.59
CA ASP A 770 -24.00 39.31 -24.69
C ASP A 770 -25.05 40.38 -24.26
N ARG A 771 -25.05 40.86 -22.98
CA ARG A 771 -25.98 41.90 -22.50
C ARG A 771 -25.27 43.21 -22.18
N PRO A 772 -25.58 44.33 -22.87
CA PRO A 772 -24.82 45.57 -22.82
C PRO A 772 -24.64 46.31 -21.49
N PRO A 773 -25.31 46.07 -20.37
CA PRO A 773 -24.99 46.80 -19.15
C PRO A 773 -23.93 46.14 -18.22
N PHE A 774 -23.53 44.88 -18.46
CA PHE A 774 -22.64 44.15 -17.53
C PHE A 774 -21.15 44.16 -17.90
N SER A 775 -20.78 44.63 -19.09
CA SER A 775 -19.37 44.77 -19.54
C SER A 775 -18.53 45.75 -18.74
N ARG A 776 -19.14 46.55 -17.86
CA ARG A 776 -18.44 47.55 -17.02
C ARG A 776 -18.05 47.03 -15.62
N PHE A 777 -18.49 45.83 -15.22
CA PHE A 777 -18.24 45.30 -13.87
C PHE A 777 -17.21 44.19 -13.78
N ILE A 778 -16.72 43.70 -14.91
CA ILE A 778 -15.70 42.66 -14.95
C ILE A 778 -14.36 43.29 -15.37
N ARG A 779 -13.78 44.10 -14.49
CA ARG A 779 -12.34 44.35 -14.50
C ARG A 779 -11.71 43.37 -13.55
N SER A 780 -10.74 42.63 -14.08
CA SER A 780 -9.82 41.73 -13.39
C SER A 780 -9.41 42.31 -12.04
N PRO A 781 -9.40 41.56 -10.93
CA PRO A 781 -8.71 42.00 -9.75
C PRO A 781 -7.22 42.03 -10.08
N ALA A 782 -6.68 43.25 -10.08
CA ALA A 782 -5.24 43.48 -10.16
C ALA A 782 -4.56 42.72 -9.00
N THR A 783 -3.47 42.07 -9.34
CA THR A 783 -2.41 41.64 -8.43
C THR A 783 -2.20 42.70 -7.33
N THR A 784 -2.40 42.31 -6.10
CA THR A 784 -1.82 42.97 -4.94
C THR A 784 -0.81 42.02 -4.34
N ASP A 785 0.41 42.58 -4.21
CA ASP A 785 1.67 42.14 -3.63
C ASP A 785 1.63 40.95 -2.66
#